data_9ea400317eb2bbe60851d96ae44be704
#
_entry.id   9ea400317eb2bbe60851d96ae44be704
#
_cell.length_a   1.000
_cell.length_b   1.000
_cell.length_c   1.000
_cell.angle_alpha   90.00
_cell.angle_beta   90.00
_cell.angle_gamma   90.00
#
_symmetry.space_group_name_H-M   'P 1'
#
loop_
_entity.id
_entity.type
_entity.pdbx_description
1 polymer ?
#
loop_
_entity_poly.entity_id
_entity_poly.type
_entity_poly.pdbx_seq_one_letter_code
_entity_poly.pdbx_strand_id
1 'polypeptide(L)'
;MTTDLPPEPLAEAGHPTAGEAPPVSPRVRTRLRRRGHATVPWAAFHPDWYTRTYQETVGQTTAPDFNVVLRSYLDRGQAAGHSPNPYFDEAWYRATYQNVAAAIATSKVESGFDHYCGSGFRDHSPHWLFDERYYRTRYPDLSDDVLPAHGLANGYEHYLRLGDREGRSGSPFFDPTIYRANVDPETAAMIDADGAFLTFLRQLPAERQEHRTTRYFDPHWYRSMYPDVAQAIEEGRWHNALHHYLTNDTPTAFDPLAVFSEREYLARYPDITAAIEAGRCRNGYAHFLADGITELRTPSASLDLRWYLANNATARDDLAALRAPDAFTHYLAIGHAAGLASAPPPEVVSVDHQDPFRVLFHTRAQALLPTLARVALDFTCAGPPSLAVVMRLRDGFALTMQSLAALRDRYRGDIELILVDCASRDETRHILRYVRGARLVRFDTPIEPAVASNAVLPAVTAPAVLLLDCTTEVAHGAIDAALRRLHSNERIGAVGGKILGPDGKLHEAGGIIWRDGSLLAYLRGGLAMAPEANFVRDVDVCSTTFLLLRTALLRELDGFDATFSCSDYAAADLCVRVVIAGHRVIYDSSVLTDRLADAAIGADDTNETPAFFRKHINHLRFRYLADPKVEVFARAVDAPRRRVLFIEDLVPLRRIGSGFVRSNDLIHTMSSMGVFVTVYPVNPSEFSPAAMYADLPDTAEVMHDRSLGDLDTFLAERGGYYDLIWVARTHNLDRILTRLTRSTTGAGRPPRVVLDTEAIAALREAARRRLQRPDEPFDLDAAILKEFANAHFCQNIAAVTEQEAATLRALGFSDAVVVGHVRDLAPTPRSFAERSGFLFIGALHAIDSPNYDSLCWFVDEVLPLIEQQLGWETRFSIVGYTGAGVSLDRFKDHPRVTLRGTVAEVEPLYDTHRVFVAPTRYAAGTPYKIYEAASFGVPVVATKLLADQMGWEDGKELLVADIADPAQFARHVVTLYRDPELWQSLRDNALARLAAENGREHYVQALTKILDL
;
A
#
# COMPACT_ATOMS: atom_id res chain seq x y z
N MET A 1 -19.91 -38.00 41.46
CA MET A 1 -20.05 -37.91 42.94
C MET A 1 -19.70 -36.45 43.27
N THR A 2 -20.71 -35.67 43.40
CA THR A 2 -20.70 -34.28 43.84
C THR A 2 -20.38 -34.27 45.34
N THR A 3 -19.26 -33.72 45.71
CA THR A 3 -19.00 -33.31 47.07
C THR A 3 -19.21 -31.80 47.13
N ASP A 4 -20.43 -31.44 47.47
CA ASP A 4 -20.74 -30.13 48.03
C ASP A 4 -19.92 -29.93 49.29
N LEU A 5 -18.94 -29.09 49.26
CA LEU A 5 -18.36 -28.46 50.43
C LEU A 5 -19.14 -27.15 50.64
N PRO A 6 -19.76 -26.95 51.79
CA PRO A 6 -20.38 -25.67 52.12
C PRO A 6 -19.29 -24.56 52.15
N PRO A 7 -19.65 -23.32 51.81
CA PRO A 7 -18.71 -22.21 51.93
C PRO A 7 -18.35 -22.06 53.42
N GLU A 8 -17.08 -22.23 53.73
CA GLU A 8 -16.56 -21.84 55.02
C GLU A 8 -16.85 -20.33 55.25
N PRO A 9 -17.35 -19.97 56.43
CA PRO A 9 -17.52 -18.55 56.77
C PRO A 9 -16.13 -17.90 56.75
N LEU A 10 -16.03 -16.73 56.10
CA LEU A 10 -14.85 -15.87 56.09
C LEU A 10 -14.30 -15.77 57.49
N ALA A 11 -13.26 -16.56 57.82
CA ALA A 11 -12.58 -16.46 59.10
C ALA A 11 -12.11 -15.01 59.24
N GLU A 12 -12.44 -14.41 60.40
CA GLU A 12 -11.88 -13.13 60.83
C GLU A 12 -10.34 -13.26 60.83
N ALA A 13 -9.72 -12.93 59.67
CA ALA A 13 -8.30 -12.76 59.61
C ALA A 13 -7.97 -11.58 60.51
N GLY A 14 -7.28 -11.87 61.63
CA GLY A 14 -6.85 -10.87 62.61
C GLY A 14 -6.22 -9.68 61.89
N HIS A 15 -6.70 -8.49 62.23
CA HIS A 15 -6.14 -7.24 61.73
C HIS A 15 -4.61 -7.26 61.89
N PRO A 16 -3.81 -7.16 60.81
CA PRO A 16 -2.44 -6.74 61.00
C PRO A 16 -2.50 -5.33 61.58
N THR A 17 -1.80 -5.11 62.68
CA THR A 17 -1.62 -3.81 63.31
C THR A 17 -1.31 -2.76 62.26
N ALA A 18 -2.21 -1.79 62.13
CA ALA A 18 -2.16 -0.71 61.19
C ALA A 18 -0.86 0.08 61.32
N GLY A 19 0.10 -0.20 60.43
CA GLY A 19 0.96 0.88 59.99
C GLY A 19 0.04 1.88 59.29
N GLU A 20 -0.06 3.10 59.83
CA GLU A 20 -0.96 4.14 59.32
C GLU A 20 -0.82 4.28 57.81
N ALA A 21 -1.88 3.92 57.11
CA ALA A 21 -1.95 4.15 55.66
C ALA A 21 -1.72 5.66 55.40
N PRO A 22 -0.82 6.06 54.49
CA PRO A 22 -0.53 7.45 54.22
C PRO A 22 -1.82 8.21 53.82
N PRO A 23 -1.96 9.46 54.26
CA PRO A 23 -3.21 10.22 54.14
C PRO A 23 -3.57 10.48 52.67
N VAL A 24 -4.81 10.22 52.35
CA VAL A 24 -5.46 10.56 51.04
C VAL A 24 -5.55 12.08 50.91
N SER A 25 -5.53 12.60 49.67
CA SER A 25 -5.68 14.04 49.46
C SER A 25 -6.97 14.57 50.09
N PRO A 26 -6.98 15.81 50.61
CA PRO A 26 -8.17 16.35 51.32
C PRO A 26 -9.48 16.27 50.54
N ARG A 27 -9.45 16.46 49.22
CA ARG A 27 -10.63 16.39 48.34
C ARG A 27 -11.09 14.96 48.13
N VAL A 28 -10.20 14.04 47.94
CA VAL A 28 -10.51 12.60 47.83
C VAL A 28 -11.03 12.06 49.14
N ARG A 29 -10.43 12.41 50.29
CA ARG A 29 -10.96 12.09 51.62
C ARG A 29 -12.37 12.56 51.81
N THR A 30 -12.69 13.77 51.39
CA THR A 30 -14.04 14.35 51.56
C THR A 30 -15.06 13.60 50.69
N ARG A 31 -14.70 13.21 49.46
CA ARG A 31 -15.60 12.44 48.59
C ARG A 31 -15.78 11.00 49.08
N LEU A 32 -14.72 10.32 49.49
CA LEU A 32 -14.79 8.94 49.98
C LEU A 32 -15.47 8.85 51.36
N ARG A 33 -15.22 9.79 52.29
CA ARG A 33 -15.93 9.88 53.60
C ARG A 33 -17.43 10.09 53.44
N ARG A 34 -17.88 10.89 52.50
CA ARG A 34 -19.30 11.08 52.20
C ARG A 34 -19.98 9.81 51.70
N ARG A 35 -19.23 8.79 51.26
CA ARG A 35 -19.72 7.50 50.76
C ARG A 35 -19.46 6.33 51.69
N GLY A 36 -18.95 6.54 52.91
CA GLY A 36 -18.72 5.50 53.91
C GLY A 36 -17.47 4.66 53.74
N HIS A 37 -16.59 4.97 52.76
CA HIS A 37 -15.34 4.24 52.51
C HIS A 37 -14.16 4.92 53.22
N ALA A 38 -13.64 4.31 54.27
CA ALA A 38 -12.64 4.96 55.14
C ALA A 38 -11.20 5.03 54.59
N THR A 39 -10.71 4.02 53.88
CA THR A 39 -9.40 3.98 53.26
C THR A 39 -9.31 2.89 52.17
N VAL A 40 -9.33 3.30 50.93
CA VAL A 40 -9.16 2.38 49.77
C VAL A 40 -7.72 2.46 49.26
N PRO A 41 -7.03 1.32 49.02
CA PRO A 41 -5.62 1.31 48.63
C PRO A 41 -5.33 2.14 47.40
N TRP A 42 -6.14 2.04 46.37
CA TRP A 42 -5.97 2.77 45.10
C TRP A 42 -6.25 4.27 45.20
N ALA A 43 -6.85 4.76 46.25
CA ALA A 43 -7.16 6.17 46.49
C ALA A 43 -6.08 6.88 47.35
N ALA A 44 -5.09 6.18 47.84
CA ALA A 44 -4.02 6.73 48.67
C ALA A 44 -2.94 7.41 47.83
N PHE A 45 -2.37 8.53 48.32
CA PHE A 45 -1.16 9.11 47.74
C PHE A 45 0.08 8.43 48.37
N HIS A 46 0.99 7.94 47.51
CA HIS A 46 2.19 7.21 47.93
C HIS A 46 3.45 8.08 47.74
N PRO A 47 3.90 8.84 48.74
CA PRO A 47 4.96 9.84 48.59
C PRO A 47 6.31 9.22 48.16
N ASP A 48 6.70 8.08 48.78
CA ASP A 48 7.97 7.43 48.48
C ASP A 48 8.01 6.88 47.07
N TRP A 49 6.91 6.31 46.58
CA TRP A 49 6.77 5.84 45.22
C TRP A 49 6.76 7.04 44.26
N TYR A 50 6.00 8.07 44.55
CA TYR A 50 5.91 9.27 43.72
C TYR A 50 7.26 9.97 43.58
N THR A 51 8.01 10.10 44.68
CA THR A 51 9.36 10.73 44.65
C THR A 51 10.33 9.92 43.80
N ARG A 52 10.30 8.59 43.90
CA ARG A 52 11.17 7.72 43.09
C ARG A 52 10.81 7.76 41.60
N THR A 53 9.54 7.79 41.28
CA THR A 53 9.03 7.75 39.90
C THR A 53 9.20 9.10 39.19
N TYR A 54 9.01 10.23 39.92
CA TYR A 54 9.00 11.58 39.33
C TYR A 54 10.05 12.48 39.98
N GLN A 55 11.31 12.02 40.04
CA GLN A 55 12.44 12.73 40.69
C GLN A 55 12.65 14.16 40.20
N GLU A 56 12.47 14.40 38.89
CA GLU A 56 12.61 15.71 38.28
C GLU A 56 11.58 16.73 38.79
N THR A 57 10.39 16.27 39.16
CA THR A 57 9.29 17.12 39.63
C THR A 57 9.42 17.48 41.12
N VAL A 58 9.97 16.55 41.91
CA VAL A 58 10.09 16.69 43.37
C VAL A 58 11.43 17.32 43.76
N GLY A 59 12.48 17.14 42.97
CA GLY A 59 13.87 17.51 43.26
C GLY A 59 14.61 16.46 44.10
N GLN A 60 15.94 16.53 44.11
CA GLN A 60 16.79 15.57 44.86
C GLN A 60 16.70 15.86 46.35
N THR A 61 15.84 15.16 47.04
CA THR A 61 15.76 15.17 48.53
C THR A 61 15.79 13.76 49.09
N THR A 62 16.65 13.52 50.06
CA THR A 62 16.89 12.19 50.63
C THR A 62 15.78 11.69 51.59
N ALA A 63 14.89 12.56 52.04
CA ALA A 63 13.68 12.22 52.84
C ALA A 63 12.69 13.41 52.79
N PRO A 64 11.88 13.53 51.72
CA PRO A 64 10.94 14.64 51.58
C PRO A 64 9.79 14.51 52.55
N ASP A 65 9.43 15.66 53.17
CA ASP A 65 8.20 15.76 53.97
C ASP A 65 6.97 15.41 53.11
N PHE A 66 6.05 14.60 53.66
CA PHE A 66 4.83 14.17 52.97
C PHE A 66 4.04 15.32 52.34
N ASN A 67 3.92 16.45 53.06
CA ASN A 67 3.15 17.60 52.58
C ASN A 67 3.85 18.32 51.41
N VAL A 68 5.17 18.28 51.37
CA VAL A 68 5.97 18.86 50.27
C VAL A 68 5.78 18.05 48.99
N VAL A 69 5.84 16.72 49.07
CA VAL A 69 5.64 15.83 47.92
C VAL A 69 4.20 15.90 47.44
N LEU A 70 3.22 15.86 48.36
CA LEU A 70 1.81 16.00 47.99
C LEU A 70 1.50 17.33 47.31
N ARG A 71 2.07 18.44 47.79
CA ARG A 71 1.90 19.75 47.19
C ARG A 71 2.52 19.77 45.81
N SER A 72 3.71 19.18 45.61
CA SER A 72 4.35 19.07 44.29
C SER A 72 3.48 18.30 43.29
N TYR A 73 2.81 17.22 43.74
CA TYR A 73 1.83 16.51 42.94
C TYR A 73 0.62 17.37 42.57
N LEU A 74 0.00 18.04 43.56
CA LEU A 74 -1.20 18.83 43.33
C LEU A 74 -0.94 20.06 42.42
N ASP A 75 0.20 20.74 42.62
CA ASP A 75 0.52 22.01 41.91
C ASP A 75 1.06 21.78 40.49
N ARG A 76 1.78 20.68 40.29
CA ARG A 76 2.48 20.40 39.00
C ARG A 76 2.18 19.03 38.44
N GLY A 77 2.20 17.99 39.26
CA GLY A 77 2.08 16.61 38.82
C GLY A 77 0.72 16.27 38.20
N GLN A 78 -0.38 16.76 38.77
CA GLN A 78 -1.72 16.53 38.19
C GLN A 78 -1.84 17.09 36.77
N ALA A 79 -1.37 18.33 36.56
CA ALA A 79 -1.39 18.96 35.25
C ALA A 79 -0.45 18.24 34.24
N ALA A 80 0.70 17.72 34.74
CA ALA A 80 1.67 16.97 33.96
C ALA A 80 1.20 15.51 33.66
N GLY A 81 0.07 15.06 34.22
CA GLY A 81 -0.44 13.71 33.99
C GLY A 81 0.26 12.64 34.82
N HIS A 82 0.80 12.99 35.98
CA HIS A 82 1.44 12.02 36.87
C HIS A 82 0.43 11.19 37.65
N SER A 83 0.74 9.94 37.86
CA SER A 83 -0.01 9.03 38.74
C SER A 83 0.31 9.31 40.23
N PRO A 84 -0.66 9.26 41.13
CA PRO A 84 -0.43 9.52 42.56
C PRO A 84 0.10 8.32 43.32
N ASN A 85 -0.03 7.13 42.80
CA ASN A 85 0.37 5.84 43.40
C ASN A 85 0.53 4.77 42.29
N PRO A 86 1.12 3.61 42.59
CA PRO A 86 1.35 2.56 41.59
C PRO A 86 0.07 1.84 41.13
N TYR A 87 -1.05 2.02 41.79
CA TYR A 87 -2.30 1.34 41.49
C TYR A 87 -3.18 2.07 40.46
N PHE A 88 -2.81 3.29 40.10
CA PHE A 88 -3.57 4.10 39.15
C PHE A 88 -2.64 4.66 38.09
N ASP A 89 -2.92 4.40 36.82
CA ASP A 89 -2.16 4.94 35.71
C ASP A 89 -2.92 6.11 35.08
N GLU A 90 -2.49 7.33 35.35
CA GLU A 90 -3.12 8.56 34.89
C GLU A 90 -3.02 8.72 33.37
N ALA A 91 -1.87 8.40 32.76
CA ALA A 91 -1.64 8.56 31.34
C ALA A 91 -2.52 7.59 30.55
N TRP A 92 -2.50 6.31 30.93
CA TRP A 92 -3.33 5.30 30.32
C TRP A 92 -4.83 5.57 30.50
N TYR A 93 -5.24 6.02 31.69
CA TYR A 93 -6.62 6.30 32.00
C TYR A 93 -7.20 7.42 31.13
N ARG A 94 -6.43 8.50 30.92
CA ARG A 94 -6.79 9.60 30.01
C ARG A 94 -6.85 9.14 28.55
N ALA A 95 -5.92 8.33 28.12
CA ALA A 95 -5.87 7.80 26.75
C ALA A 95 -7.05 6.84 26.46
N THR A 96 -7.41 6.00 27.45
CA THR A 96 -8.46 4.99 27.30
C THR A 96 -9.87 5.59 27.34
N TYR A 97 -10.09 6.59 28.21
CA TYR A 97 -11.42 7.17 28.45
C TYR A 97 -11.49 8.60 27.90
N GLN A 98 -11.81 8.76 26.60
CA GLN A 98 -11.88 10.06 25.93
C GLN A 98 -12.87 11.05 26.57
N ASN A 99 -14.00 10.55 27.13
CA ASN A 99 -14.95 11.36 27.88
C ASN A 99 -14.33 11.99 29.13
N VAL A 100 -13.38 11.28 29.78
CA VAL A 100 -12.62 11.80 30.91
C VAL A 100 -11.59 12.84 30.45
N ALA A 101 -10.86 12.56 29.37
CA ALA A 101 -9.95 13.52 28.79
C ALA A 101 -10.66 14.84 28.40
N ALA A 102 -11.84 14.76 27.80
CA ALA A 102 -12.68 15.91 27.49
C ALA A 102 -13.18 16.64 28.75
N ALA A 103 -13.50 15.91 29.83
CA ALA A 103 -13.89 16.51 31.09
C ALA A 103 -12.74 17.24 31.78
N ILE A 104 -11.50 16.74 31.66
CA ILE A 104 -10.28 17.41 32.15
C ILE A 104 -10.04 18.68 31.32
N ALA A 105 -10.09 18.60 30.00
CA ALA A 105 -9.88 19.74 29.10
C ALA A 105 -10.89 20.87 29.34
N THR A 106 -12.10 20.54 29.77
CA THR A 106 -13.17 21.51 30.14
C THR A 106 -13.19 21.88 31.63
N SER A 107 -12.19 21.47 32.41
CA SER A 107 -12.06 21.74 33.87
C SER A 107 -13.22 21.25 34.71
N LYS A 108 -13.96 20.25 34.25
CA LYS A 108 -15.04 19.58 35.05
C LYS A 108 -14.48 18.65 36.09
N VAL A 109 -13.31 18.08 35.85
CA VAL A 109 -12.52 17.29 36.78
C VAL A 109 -11.07 17.71 36.70
N GLU A 110 -10.31 17.57 37.77
CA GLU A 110 -8.90 18.05 37.84
C GLU A 110 -7.92 17.06 37.18
N SER A 111 -8.22 15.77 37.25
CA SER A 111 -7.39 14.69 36.70
C SER A 111 -8.21 13.42 36.43
N GLY A 112 -7.64 12.45 35.74
CA GLY A 112 -8.22 11.11 35.62
C GLY A 112 -8.41 10.46 37.01
N PHE A 113 -7.43 10.64 37.89
CA PHE A 113 -7.53 10.16 39.28
C PHE A 113 -8.67 10.82 40.06
N ASP A 114 -8.90 12.13 39.91
CA ASP A 114 -10.06 12.79 40.50
C ASP A 114 -11.40 12.25 39.97
N HIS A 115 -11.48 12.00 38.68
CA HIS A 115 -12.64 11.34 38.07
C HIS A 115 -12.83 9.93 38.61
N TYR A 116 -11.78 9.11 38.65
CA TYR A 116 -11.85 7.73 39.13
C TYR A 116 -12.33 7.67 40.60
N CYS A 117 -11.72 8.46 41.47
CA CYS A 117 -12.15 8.57 42.88
C CYS A 117 -13.58 9.14 43.04
N GLY A 118 -14.02 9.96 42.10
CA GLY A 118 -15.35 10.57 42.13
C GLY A 118 -16.50 9.63 41.72
N SER A 119 -16.36 9.01 40.58
CA SER A 119 -17.41 8.20 39.94
C SER A 119 -16.89 7.01 39.16
N GLY A 120 -15.69 7.10 38.54
CA GLY A 120 -15.14 6.12 37.65
C GLY A 120 -14.86 4.75 38.28
N PHE A 121 -14.63 4.69 39.59
CA PHE A 121 -14.37 3.45 40.33
C PHE A 121 -15.48 2.39 40.18
N ARG A 122 -16.67 2.75 39.72
CA ARG A 122 -17.82 1.86 39.61
C ARG A 122 -17.76 0.99 38.35
N ASP A 123 -17.22 1.53 37.28
CA ASP A 123 -17.34 0.96 35.91
C ASP A 123 -16.10 1.12 35.03
N HIS A 124 -15.08 1.86 35.53
CA HIS A 124 -13.82 2.06 34.78
C HIS A 124 -12.69 1.29 35.45
N SER A 125 -11.79 0.76 34.65
CA SER A 125 -10.54 0.17 35.11
C SER A 125 -9.50 1.26 35.37
N PRO A 126 -8.76 1.20 36.48
CA PRO A 126 -7.84 2.26 36.89
C PRO A 126 -6.43 2.11 36.33
N HIS A 127 -6.10 0.93 35.80
CA HIS A 127 -4.76 0.55 35.39
C HIS A 127 -4.81 -0.41 34.20
N TRP A 128 -3.87 -0.30 33.27
CA TRP A 128 -3.80 -1.11 32.03
C TRP A 128 -3.69 -2.62 32.29
N LEU A 129 -3.26 -3.05 33.47
CA LEU A 129 -3.11 -4.45 33.87
C LEU A 129 -4.30 -5.02 34.68
N PHE A 130 -5.31 -4.22 34.97
CA PHE A 130 -6.51 -4.65 35.66
C PHE A 130 -7.78 -4.31 34.88
N ASP A 131 -8.68 -5.26 34.73
CA ASP A 131 -9.98 -5.05 34.07
C ASP A 131 -11.12 -5.37 35.05
N GLU A 132 -11.86 -4.32 35.48
CA GLU A 132 -12.97 -4.41 36.40
C GLU A 132 -14.08 -5.33 35.90
N ARG A 133 -14.40 -5.23 34.57
CA ARG A 133 -15.46 -6.05 33.97
C ARG A 133 -15.05 -7.51 33.89
N TYR A 134 -13.84 -7.78 33.42
CA TYR A 134 -13.28 -9.13 33.38
C TYR A 134 -13.27 -9.77 34.78
N TYR A 135 -12.75 -9.04 35.78
CA TYR A 135 -12.63 -9.55 37.15
C TYR A 135 -13.98 -9.96 37.74
N ARG A 136 -14.99 -9.11 37.57
CA ARG A 136 -16.34 -9.38 38.10
C ARG A 136 -17.09 -10.46 37.33
N THR A 137 -16.88 -10.56 36.01
CA THR A 137 -17.45 -11.63 35.19
C THR A 137 -16.80 -12.98 35.53
N ARG A 138 -15.50 -12.99 35.77
CA ARG A 138 -14.71 -14.18 36.10
C ARG A 138 -15.03 -14.75 37.50
N TYR A 139 -15.36 -13.87 38.43
CA TYR A 139 -15.63 -14.22 39.82
C TYR A 139 -17.05 -13.79 40.25
N PRO A 140 -18.08 -14.64 39.98
CA PRO A 140 -19.49 -14.29 40.24
C PRO A 140 -19.83 -14.07 41.72
N ASP A 141 -18.96 -14.51 42.64
CA ASP A 141 -19.04 -14.22 44.06
C ASP A 141 -18.85 -12.73 44.40
N LEU A 142 -18.46 -11.89 43.46
CA LEU A 142 -18.26 -10.46 43.57
C LEU A 142 -19.39 -9.64 42.91
N SER A 143 -20.63 -9.99 43.18
CA SER A 143 -21.78 -9.26 42.60
C SER A 143 -21.95 -7.87 43.23
N ASP A 144 -22.78 -7.02 42.56
CA ASP A 144 -23.08 -5.66 43.02
C ASP A 144 -23.63 -5.55 44.43
N ASP A 145 -24.26 -6.62 44.95
CA ASP A 145 -24.80 -6.67 46.30
C ASP A 145 -23.75 -7.14 47.33
N VAL A 146 -22.81 -7.98 46.92
CA VAL A 146 -21.80 -8.59 47.80
C VAL A 146 -20.70 -7.61 48.19
N LEU A 147 -20.11 -6.89 47.20
CA LEU A 147 -19.04 -5.95 47.46
C LEU A 147 -19.39 -4.89 48.52
N PRO A 148 -20.52 -4.17 48.44
CA PRO A 148 -20.90 -3.21 49.47
C PRO A 148 -21.20 -3.84 50.82
N ALA A 149 -21.76 -5.07 50.84
CA ALA A 149 -22.03 -5.80 52.10
C ALA A 149 -20.74 -6.10 52.88
N HIS A 150 -19.60 -6.28 52.15
CA HIS A 150 -18.28 -6.46 52.77
C HIS A 150 -17.48 -5.14 52.90
N GLY A 151 -18.11 -3.98 52.70
CA GLY A 151 -17.48 -2.67 52.81
C GLY A 151 -16.48 -2.33 51.70
N LEU A 152 -16.55 -3.02 50.57
CA LEU A 152 -15.69 -2.82 49.42
C LEU A 152 -16.34 -1.89 48.37
N ALA A 153 -15.53 -1.01 47.76
CA ALA A 153 -15.99 -0.02 46.79
C ALA A 153 -16.23 -0.61 45.39
N ASN A 154 -15.39 -1.57 44.97
CA ASN A 154 -15.42 -2.19 43.66
C ASN A 154 -14.58 -3.49 43.64
N GLY A 155 -14.55 -4.16 42.50
CA GLY A 155 -13.73 -5.36 42.31
C GLY A 155 -12.22 -5.10 42.41
N TYR A 156 -11.77 -3.92 42.04
CA TYR A 156 -10.34 -3.56 42.14
C TYR A 156 -9.89 -3.44 43.61
N GLU A 157 -10.74 -2.90 44.53
CA GLU A 157 -10.41 -2.88 45.95
C GLU A 157 -10.36 -4.31 46.53
N HIS A 158 -11.29 -5.17 46.11
CA HIS A 158 -11.25 -6.59 46.48
C HIS A 158 -9.95 -7.23 46.02
N TYR A 159 -9.57 -7.00 44.73
CA TYR A 159 -8.38 -7.56 44.13
C TYR A 159 -7.11 -7.14 44.89
N LEU A 160 -6.95 -5.87 45.18
CA LEU A 160 -5.79 -5.34 45.92
C LEU A 160 -5.68 -5.81 47.37
N ARG A 161 -6.85 -6.06 48.03
CA ARG A 161 -6.85 -6.46 49.45
C ARG A 161 -6.75 -7.98 49.66
N LEU A 162 -7.42 -8.73 48.82
CA LEU A 162 -7.63 -10.18 48.98
C LEU A 162 -7.29 -10.96 47.70
N GLY A 163 -7.89 -10.60 46.56
CA GLY A 163 -7.91 -11.41 45.34
C GLY A 163 -6.55 -11.74 44.78
N ASP A 164 -5.57 -10.82 44.82
CA ASP A 164 -4.20 -11.06 44.38
C ASP A 164 -3.53 -12.17 45.20
N ARG A 165 -3.71 -12.13 46.54
CA ARG A 165 -3.21 -13.17 47.45
C ARG A 165 -3.95 -14.49 47.34
N GLU A 166 -5.23 -14.43 46.97
CA GLU A 166 -6.05 -15.63 46.69
C GLU A 166 -5.67 -16.26 45.34
N GLY A 167 -4.73 -15.68 44.58
CA GLY A 167 -4.33 -16.14 43.26
C GLY A 167 -5.35 -15.83 42.16
N ARG A 168 -6.27 -14.88 42.37
CA ARG A 168 -7.23 -14.47 41.35
C ARG A 168 -6.55 -13.58 40.30
N SER A 169 -6.87 -13.79 39.05
CA SER A 169 -6.34 -12.98 37.91
C SER A 169 -7.14 -11.69 37.77
N GLY A 170 -6.47 -10.53 37.82
CA GLY A 170 -7.09 -9.21 37.68
C GLY A 170 -7.43 -8.85 36.22
N SER A 171 -6.81 -9.53 35.27
CA SER A 171 -7.04 -9.41 33.84
C SER A 171 -6.58 -10.69 33.12
N PRO A 172 -6.91 -10.91 31.82
CA PRO A 172 -6.36 -12.04 31.06
C PRO A 172 -4.84 -12.03 30.98
N PHE A 173 -4.22 -10.87 31.18
CA PHE A 173 -2.78 -10.68 30.98
C PHE A 173 -1.96 -10.73 32.26
N PHE A 174 -2.60 -10.96 33.44
CA PHE A 174 -1.91 -11.10 34.70
C PHE A 174 -2.51 -12.20 35.57
N ASP A 175 -1.83 -13.33 35.67
CA ASP A 175 -2.13 -14.46 36.52
C ASP A 175 -1.05 -14.56 37.61
N PRO A 176 -1.43 -14.34 38.92
CA PRO A 176 -0.46 -14.37 40.03
C PRO A 176 0.34 -15.68 40.13
N THR A 177 -0.30 -16.81 39.85
CA THR A 177 0.33 -18.12 39.93
C THR A 177 1.38 -18.34 38.82
N ILE A 178 1.04 -17.88 37.63
CA ILE A 178 1.98 -17.97 36.49
C ILE A 178 3.16 -17.02 36.70
N TYR A 179 2.90 -15.80 37.12
CA TYR A 179 3.95 -14.82 37.38
C TYR A 179 4.92 -15.36 38.45
N ARG A 180 4.38 -15.84 39.60
CA ARG A 180 5.18 -16.42 40.68
C ARG A 180 6.05 -17.60 40.22
N ALA A 181 5.55 -18.43 39.30
CA ALA A 181 6.29 -19.57 38.79
C ALA A 181 7.42 -19.20 37.80
N ASN A 182 7.41 -17.97 37.27
CA ASN A 182 8.37 -17.50 36.26
C ASN A 182 9.37 -16.45 36.76
N VAL A 183 9.38 -16.16 38.06
CA VAL A 183 10.33 -15.23 38.70
C VAL A 183 11.41 -15.98 39.49
N ASP A 184 12.49 -15.29 39.86
CA ASP A 184 13.52 -15.78 40.72
C ASP A 184 13.04 -16.01 42.16
N PRO A 185 13.75 -16.78 43.00
CA PRO A 185 13.33 -17.11 44.37
C PRO A 185 13.19 -15.88 45.29
N GLU A 186 13.94 -14.83 45.07
CA GLU A 186 13.87 -13.60 45.89
C GLU A 186 12.59 -12.84 45.57
N THR A 187 12.28 -12.67 44.29
CA THR A 187 11.02 -12.09 43.81
C THR A 187 9.81 -12.94 44.25
N ALA A 188 9.91 -14.28 44.21
CA ALA A 188 8.88 -15.18 44.70
C ALA A 188 8.60 -14.98 46.20
N ALA A 189 9.59 -14.76 47.03
CA ALA A 189 9.45 -14.46 48.45
C ALA A 189 8.76 -13.09 48.68
N MET A 190 9.03 -12.10 47.83
CA MET A 190 8.34 -10.82 47.86
C MET A 190 6.85 -10.96 47.47
N ILE A 191 6.55 -11.81 46.49
CA ILE A 191 5.18 -12.12 46.09
C ILE A 191 4.40 -12.75 47.27
N ASP A 192 5.01 -13.68 47.96
CA ASP A 192 4.39 -14.35 49.12
C ASP A 192 4.11 -13.37 50.29
N ALA A 193 4.93 -12.31 50.41
CA ALA A 193 4.74 -11.30 51.45
C ALA A 193 3.71 -10.22 51.07
N ASP A 194 3.85 -9.65 49.85
CA ASP A 194 3.15 -8.43 49.44
C ASP A 194 2.04 -8.66 48.40
N GLY A 195 2.00 -9.82 47.74
CA GLY A 195 1.15 -10.15 46.63
C GLY A 195 1.86 -9.97 45.28
N ALA A 196 1.40 -10.68 44.25
CA ALA A 196 2.01 -10.75 42.95
C ALA A 196 1.89 -9.41 42.16
N PHE A 197 0.70 -8.84 42.16
CA PHE A 197 0.41 -7.59 41.45
C PHE A 197 1.22 -6.40 41.99
N LEU A 198 1.27 -6.24 43.29
CA LEU A 198 2.04 -5.16 43.90
C LEU A 198 3.55 -5.33 43.69
N THR A 199 4.07 -6.56 43.78
CA THR A 199 5.46 -6.88 43.49
C THR A 199 5.81 -6.52 42.05
N PHE A 200 4.98 -6.92 41.09
CA PHE A 200 5.16 -6.57 39.67
C PHE A 200 5.19 -5.05 39.46
N LEU A 201 4.22 -4.31 40.03
CA LEU A 201 4.16 -2.86 39.88
C LEU A 201 5.37 -2.13 40.49
N ARG A 202 5.93 -2.64 41.58
CA ARG A 202 7.14 -2.08 42.20
C ARG A 202 8.40 -2.30 41.38
N GLN A 203 8.47 -3.42 40.66
CA GLN A 203 9.63 -3.77 39.84
C GLN A 203 9.65 -3.08 38.48
N LEU A 204 8.48 -2.66 37.96
CA LEU A 204 8.36 -2.00 36.64
C LEU A 204 9.35 -0.84 36.38
N PRO A 205 9.65 0.07 37.36
CA PRO A 205 10.57 1.19 37.12
C PRO A 205 12.05 0.83 37.14
N ALA A 206 12.44 -0.23 37.88
CA ALA A 206 13.84 -0.52 38.18
C ALA A 206 14.44 -1.62 37.27
N GLU A 207 13.65 -2.56 36.86
CA GLU A 207 14.06 -3.71 36.09
C GLU A 207 13.14 -3.89 34.91
N ARG A 208 13.66 -3.79 33.72
CA ARG A 208 12.96 -4.05 32.44
C ARG A 208 12.66 -5.55 32.30
N GLN A 209 12.00 -6.13 33.34
CA GLN A 209 11.81 -7.56 33.46
C GLN A 209 10.79 -8.08 32.45
N GLU A 210 11.19 -9.07 31.71
CA GLU A 210 10.40 -9.79 30.72
C GLU A 210 9.90 -11.12 31.32
N HIS A 211 9.32 -11.06 32.54
CA HIS A 211 8.72 -12.24 33.12
C HIS A 211 7.35 -12.53 32.50
N ARG A 212 7.08 -13.81 32.30
CA ARG A 212 5.81 -14.27 31.79
C ARG A 212 4.74 -14.17 32.90
N THR A 213 3.77 -13.29 32.70
CA THR A 213 2.68 -13.01 33.66
C THR A 213 1.40 -13.78 33.32
N THR A 214 1.31 -14.37 32.13
CA THR A 214 0.10 -15.05 31.64
C THR A 214 0.47 -16.10 30.59
N ARG A 215 -0.45 -17.01 30.30
CA ARG A 215 -0.35 -17.90 29.13
C ARG A 215 -0.66 -17.19 27.81
N TYR A 216 -1.40 -16.10 27.86
CA TYR A 216 -1.94 -15.39 26.71
C TYR A 216 -1.00 -14.32 26.13
N PHE A 217 0.21 -14.19 26.67
CA PHE A 217 1.24 -13.29 26.14
C PHE A 217 2.63 -13.89 26.36
N ASP A 218 3.47 -13.87 25.33
CA ASP A 218 4.85 -14.33 25.40
C ASP A 218 5.83 -13.16 25.19
N PRO A 219 6.41 -12.61 26.27
CA PRO A 219 7.27 -11.43 26.16
C PRO A 219 8.55 -11.68 25.39
N HIS A 220 9.13 -12.88 25.46
CA HIS A 220 10.38 -13.21 24.77
C HIS A 220 10.13 -13.35 23.28
N TRP A 221 9.08 -14.09 22.87
CA TRP A 221 8.67 -14.17 21.48
C TRP A 221 8.32 -12.79 20.93
N TYR A 222 7.58 -11.99 21.66
CA TYR A 222 7.15 -10.66 21.25
C TYR A 222 8.35 -9.73 20.95
N ARG A 223 9.36 -9.69 21.84
CA ARG A 223 10.58 -8.91 21.61
C ARG A 223 11.40 -9.41 20.42
N SER A 224 11.45 -10.72 20.20
CA SER A 224 12.16 -11.29 19.05
C SER A 224 11.44 -10.98 17.75
N MET A 225 10.09 -10.96 17.76
CA MET A 225 9.27 -10.67 16.60
C MET A 225 9.27 -9.17 16.22
N TYR A 226 9.38 -8.29 17.23
CA TYR A 226 9.35 -6.84 17.05
C TYR A 226 10.61 -6.16 17.60
N PRO A 227 11.74 -6.18 16.85
CA PRO A 227 13.03 -5.62 17.31
C PRO A 227 12.97 -4.13 17.62
N ASP A 228 12.15 -3.35 16.88
CA ASP A 228 11.97 -1.91 17.12
C ASP A 228 11.30 -1.64 18.47
N VAL A 229 10.36 -2.51 18.87
CA VAL A 229 9.74 -2.47 20.19
C VAL A 229 10.75 -2.84 21.27
N ALA A 230 11.59 -3.86 21.03
CA ALA A 230 12.64 -4.25 21.96
C ALA A 230 13.62 -3.09 22.17
N GLN A 231 14.03 -2.40 21.12
CA GLN A 231 14.86 -1.20 21.21
C GLN A 231 14.16 -0.07 21.98
N ALA A 232 12.88 0.17 21.73
CA ALA A 232 12.07 1.19 22.40
C ALA A 232 11.95 0.95 23.91
N ILE A 233 11.90 -0.32 24.32
CA ILE A 233 11.92 -0.72 25.74
C ILE A 233 13.30 -0.44 26.34
N GLU A 234 14.39 -0.75 25.66
CA GLU A 234 15.74 -0.46 26.13
C GLU A 234 16.02 1.03 26.26
N GLU A 235 15.46 1.84 25.37
CA GLU A 235 15.50 3.30 25.44
C GLU A 235 14.60 3.89 26.54
N GLY A 236 13.79 3.07 27.22
CA GLY A 236 12.91 3.49 28.31
C GLY A 236 11.61 4.15 27.89
N ARG A 237 11.23 4.04 26.59
CA ARG A 237 9.93 4.52 26.09
C ARG A 237 8.75 3.67 26.60
N TRP A 238 9.02 2.41 26.89
CA TRP A 238 8.07 1.44 27.45
C TRP A 238 8.70 0.70 28.62
N HIS A 239 7.91 0.31 29.60
CA HIS A 239 8.40 -0.43 30.75
C HIS A 239 8.88 -1.84 30.38
N ASN A 240 8.07 -2.57 29.61
CA ASN A 240 8.36 -3.92 29.11
C ASN A 240 7.46 -4.24 27.88
N ALA A 241 7.60 -5.44 27.32
CA ALA A 241 6.84 -5.90 26.16
C ALA A 241 5.32 -5.92 26.40
N LEU A 242 4.88 -6.37 27.59
CA LEU A 242 3.47 -6.40 27.93
C LEU A 242 2.87 -4.99 28.05
N HIS A 243 3.59 -4.05 28.63
CA HIS A 243 3.17 -2.66 28.71
C HIS A 243 3.00 -2.05 27.32
N HIS A 244 3.95 -2.27 26.40
CA HIS A 244 3.79 -1.84 25.01
C HIS A 244 2.55 -2.47 24.38
N TYR A 245 2.39 -3.81 24.48
CA TYR A 245 1.27 -4.51 23.85
C TYR A 245 -0.09 -3.99 24.30
N LEU A 246 -0.27 -3.74 25.61
CA LEU A 246 -1.55 -3.30 26.18
C LEU A 246 -1.84 -1.80 26.02
N THR A 247 -0.83 -0.96 25.72
CA THR A 247 -1.00 0.51 25.78
C THR A 247 -0.62 1.24 24.50
N ASN A 248 -0.06 0.55 23.47
CA ASN A 248 0.27 1.16 22.18
C ASN A 248 -1.00 1.68 21.47
N ASP A 249 -0.82 2.63 20.55
CA ASP A 249 -1.88 3.30 19.79
C ASP A 249 -2.27 2.61 18.48
N THR A 250 -1.55 1.52 18.11
CA THR A 250 -1.81 0.70 16.92
C THR A 250 -2.06 -0.78 17.29
N PRO A 251 -3.10 -1.09 18.08
CA PRO A 251 -3.27 -2.41 18.70
C PRO A 251 -3.50 -3.57 17.75
N THR A 252 -3.86 -3.32 16.50
CA THR A 252 -4.06 -4.34 15.46
C THR A 252 -2.77 -4.68 14.69
N ALA A 253 -1.66 -3.98 14.98
CA ALA A 253 -0.38 -4.19 14.30
C ALA A 253 0.50 -5.26 14.97
N PHE A 254 0.10 -5.78 16.15
CA PHE A 254 0.97 -6.61 16.97
C PHE A 254 0.28 -7.90 17.43
N ASP A 255 0.90 -9.02 17.14
CA ASP A 255 0.48 -10.34 17.62
C ASP A 255 1.04 -10.58 19.04
N PRO A 256 0.27 -11.15 19.98
CA PRO A 256 0.72 -11.35 21.37
C PRO A 256 1.57 -12.60 21.58
N LEU A 257 1.48 -13.57 20.67
CA LEU A 257 2.17 -14.86 20.71
C LEU A 257 2.09 -15.58 19.35
N ALA A 258 2.98 -16.53 19.13
CA ALA A 258 3.18 -17.21 17.85
C ALA A 258 1.95 -17.94 17.26
N VAL A 259 0.97 -18.28 18.07
CA VAL A 259 -0.20 -19.07 17.65
C VAL A 259 -1.45 -18.24 17.42
N PHE A 260 -1.34 -16.91 17.51
CA PHE A 260 -2.40 -15.97 17.17
C PHE A 260 -1.86 -14.94 16.16
N SER A 261 -2.60 -14.70 15.09
CA SER A 261 -2.28 -13.65 14.12
C SER A 261 -3.44 -12.67 14.00
N GLU A 262 -3.20 -11.44 14.41
CA GLU A 262 -4.19 -10.34 14.32
C GLU A 262 -4.67 -10.15 12.88
N ARG A 263 -3.72 -10.10 11.94
CA ARG A 263 -4.01 -9.96 10.50
C ARG A 263 -4.89 -11.09 9.97
N GLU A 264 -4.55 -12.36 10.27
CA GLU A 264 -5.31 -13.51 9.79
C GLU A 264 -6.69 -13.58 10.45
N TYR A 265 -6.77 -13.23 11.74
CA TYR A 265 -8.00 -13.23 12.49
C TYR A 265 -8.98 -12.19 11.94
N LEU A 266 -8.54 -10.95 11.74
CA LEU A 266 -9.37 -9.88 11.18
C LEU A 266 -9.76 -10.14 9.72
N ALA A 267 -8.86 -10.70 8.91
CA ALA A 267 -9.18 -11.09 7.55
C ALA A 267 -10.25 -12.19 7.47
N ARG A 268 -10.25 -13.12 8.45
CA ARG A 268 -11.22 -14.22 8.52
C ARG A 268 -12.57 -13.79 9.10
N TYR A 269 -12.58 -12.79 9.97
CA TYR A 269 -13.75 -12.32 10.70
C TYR A 269 -13.99 -10.82 10.52
N PRO A 270 -14.55 -10.38 9.37
CA PRO A 270 -14.82 -8.95 9.07
C PRO A 270 -15.79 -8.27 10.05
N ASP A 271 -16.65 -9.06 10.72
CA ASP A 271 -17.54 -8.58 11.80
C ASP A 271 -16.74 -7.99 12.96
N ILE A 272 -15.53 -8.51 13.21
CA ILE A 272 -14.65 -8.02 14.28
C ILE A 272 -13.95 -6.74 13.85
N THR A 273 -13.54 -6.63 12.59
CA THR A 273 -13.01 -5.37 12.06
C THR A 273 -14.02 -4.23 12.25
N ALA A 274 -15.29 -4.46 11.90
CA ALA A 274 -16.36 -3.49 12.14
C ALA A 274 -16.60 -3.20 13.64
N ALA A 275 -16.37 -4.18 14.54
CA ALA A 275 -16.48 -3.98 15.97
C ALA A 275 -15.35 -3.10 16.53
N ILE A 276 -14.12 -3.25 16.00
CA ILE A 276 -12.97 -2.41 16.37
C ILE A 276 -13.18 -0.97 15.88
N GLU A 277 -13.60 -0.78 14.64
CA GLU A 277 -13.91 0.55 14.09
C GLU A 277 -15.02 1.25 14.87
N ALA A 278 -15.99 0.50 15.40
CA ALA A 278 -17.04 1.00 16.27
C ALA A 278 -16.59 1.21 17.74
N GLY A 279 -15.33 0.96 18.09
CA GLY A 279 -14.78 1.10 19.43
C GLY A 279 -15.31 0.10 20.46
N ARG A 280 -15.89 -1.04 20.03
CA ARG A 280 -16.45 -2.07 20.91
C ARG A 280 -15.41 -3.03 21.47
N CYS A 281 -14.30 -3.21 20.78
CA CYS A 281 -13.13 -3.95 21.25
C CYS A 281 -11.85 -3.28 20.74
N ARG A 282 -10.73 -3.51 21.45
CA ARG A 282 -9.44 -2.86 21.15
C ARG A 282 -8.78 -3.44 19.89
N ASN A 283 -8.80 -4.77 19.74
CA ASN A 283 -8.21 -5.51 18.63
C ASN A 283 -8.86 -6.89 18.52
N GLY A 284 -8.50 -7.68 17.52
CA GLY A 284 -9.03 -9.02 17.29
C GLY A 284 -8.70 -9.97 18.43
N TYR A 285 -7.51 -9.86 19.03
CA TYR A 285 -7.14 -10.72 20.17
C TYR A 285 -7.97 -10.46 21.42
N ALA A 286 -8.31 -9.21 21.71
CA ALA A 286 -9.20 -8.88 22.81
C ALA A 286 -10.59 -9.52 22.64
N HIS A 287 -11.13 -9.47 21.42
CA HIS A 287 -12.36 -10.19 21.07
C HIS A 287 -12.17 -11.72 21.18
N PHE A 288 -11.05 -12.24 20.66
CA PHE A 288 -10.76 -13.67 20.71
C PHE A 288 -10.75 -14.21 22.14
N LEU A 289 -10.09 -13.51 23.08
CA LEU A 289 -10.07 -13.90 24.50
C LEU A 289 -11.43 -13.77 25.19
N ALA A 290 -12.26 -12.79 24.81
CA ALA A 290 -13.56 -12.56 25.42
C ALA A 290 -14.62 -13.57 24.94
N ASP A 291 -14.74 -13.74 23.63
CA ASP A 291 -15.84 -14.47 22.99
C ASP A 291 -15.31 -15.55 22.02
N GLY A 292 -14.25 -15.26 21.24
CA GLY A 292 -13.78 -16.09 20.14
C GLY A 292 -13.32 -17.50 20.56
N ILE A 293 -12.76 -17.65 21.77
CA ILE A 293 -12.39 -18.97 22.31
C ILE A 293 -13.64 -19.83 22.52
N THR A 294 -14.69 -19.27 23.09
CA THR A 294 -15.96 -19.96 23.35
C THR A 294 -16.68 -20.28 22.04
N GLU A 295 -16.57 -19.40 21.06
CA GLU A 295 -17.11 -19.62 19.70
C GLU A 295 -16.24 -20.58 18.86
N LEU A 296 -15.12 -21.04 19.40
CA LEU A 296 -14.11 -21.86 18.70
C LEU A 296 -13.65 -21.21 17.39
N ARG A 297 -13.43 -19.88 17.39
CA ARG A 297 -12.87 -19.20 16.24
C ARG A 297 -11.39 -19.57 16.06
N THR A 298 -10.95 -19.62 14.83
CA THR A 298 -9.58 -19.99 14.44
C THR A 298 -8.64 -18.81 14.67
N PRO A 299 -7.66 -18.89 15.58
CA PRO A 299 -6.77 -17.76 15.91
C PRO A 299 -5.67 -17.49 14.88
N SER A 300 -5.23 -18.51 14.13
CA SER A 300 -4.25 -18.42 13.06
C SER A 300 -4.29 -19.66 12.17
N ALA A 301 -3.52 -19.67 11.08
CA ALA A 301 -3.37 -20.85 10.23
C ALA A 301 -2.72 -22.04 10.97
N SER A 302 -1.92 -21.79 11.99
CA SER A 302 -1.21 -22.81 12.77
C SER A 302 -2.06 -23.45 13.87
N LEU A 303 -3.25 -22.90 14.19
CA LEU A 303 -4.12 -23.42 15.23
C LEU A 303 -5.60 -23.23 14.86
N ASP A 304 -6.31 -24.34 14.67
CA ASP A 304 -7.76 -24.39 14.50
C ASP A 304 -8.39 -25.08 15.70
N LEU A 305 -9.13 -24.34 16.54
CA LEU A 305 -9.68 -24.85 17.80
C LEU A 305 -10.74 -25.95 17.59
N ARG A 306 -11.53 -25.84 16.52
CA ARG A 306 -12.55 -26.88 16.20
C ARG A 306 -11.86 -28.16 15.75
N TRP A 307 -10.90 -28.04 14.84
CA TRP A 307 -10.12 -29.17 14.37
C TRP A 307 -9.30 -29.78 15.50
N TYR A 308 -8.66 -28.94 16.33
CA TYR A 308 -7.90 -29.39 17.49
C TYR A 308 -8.72 -30.27 18.42
N LEU A 309 -9.94 -29.82 18.78
CA LEU A 309 -10.85 -30.63 19.62
C LEU A 309 -11.34 -31.88 18.90
N ALA A 310 -11.64 -31.79 17.62
CA ALA A 310 -12.13 -32.95 16.87
C ALA A 310 -11.10 -34.08 16.78
N ASN A 311 -9.80 -33.74 16.68
CA ASN A 311 -8.72 -34.69 16.42
C ASN A 311 -7.91 -35.07 17.66
N ASN A 312 -8.11 -34.45 18.83
CA ASN A 312 -7.40 -34.79 20.05
C ASN A 312 -8.38 -35.27 21.16
N ALA A 313 -8.49 -36.56 21.35
CA ALA A 313 -9.35 -37.12 22.39
C ALA A 313 -8.93 -36.66 23.80
N THR A 314 -7.62 -36.59 24.07
CA THR A 314 -7.07 -36.11 25.34
C THR A 314 -7.53 -34.70 25.65
N ALA A 315 -7.57 -33.80 24.64
CA ALA A 315 -8.05 -32.44 24.85
C ALA A 315 -9.53 -32.40 25.23
N ARG A 316 -10.36 -33.22 24.61
CA ARG A 316 -11.79 -33.32 24.97
C ARG A 316 -11.98 -33.88 26.39
N ASP A 317 -11.22 -34.94 26.72
CA ASP A 317 -11.29 -35.58 28.04
C ASP A 317 -10.84 -34.61 29.17
N ASP A 318 -9.82 -33.83 28.90
CA ASP A 318 -9.30 -32.84 29.86
C ASP A 318 -10.26 -31.65 30.05
N LEU A 319 -10.92 -31.20 28.99
CA LEU A 319 -11.99 -30.19 29.10
C LEU A 319 -13.23 -30.77 29.85
N ALA A 320 -13.63 -31.99 29.52
CA ALA A 320 -14.75 -32.66 30.19
C ALA A 320 -14.48 -32.90 31.69
N ALA A 321 -13.20 -33.15 32.03
CA ALA A 321 -12.76 -33.31 33.43
C ALA A 321 -12.43 -31.98 34.12
N LEU A 322 -12.69 -30.84 33.49
CA LEU A 322 -12.39 -29.48 33.99
C LEU A 322 -10.92 -29.24 34.37
N ARG A 323 -9.99 -29.99 33.70
CA ARG A 323 -8.53 -29.79 33.88
C ARG A 323 -8.03 -28.59 33.09
N ALA A 324 -8.77 -28.14 32.10
CA ALA A 324 -8.56 -26.87 31.39
C ALA A 324 -9.90 -26.18 31.16
N PRO A 325 -9.99 -24.84 31.21
CA PRO A 325 -11.26 -24.11 31.08
C PRO A 325 -11.77 -24.12 29.62
N ASP A 326 -10.89 -24.18 28.64
CA ASP A 326 -11.19 -24.07 27.23
C ASP A 326 -10.09 -24.68 26.34
N ALA A 327 -10.36 -24.81 25.05
CA ALA A 327 -9.49 -25.44 24.07
C ALA A 327 -8.17 -24.69 23.85
N PHE A 328 -8.21 -23.36 23.86
CA PHE A 328 -7.01 -22.52 23.65
C PHE A 328 -6.08 -22.60 24.86
N THR A 329 -6.64 -22.51 26.05
CA THR A 329 -5.88 -22.67 27.30
C THR A 329 -5.28 -24.06 27.41
N HIS A 330 -6.04 -25.12 27.04
CA HIS A 330 -5.52 -26.47 26.99
C HIS A 330 -4.33 -26.60 26.02
N TYR A 331 -4.46 -26.03 24.81
CA TYR A 331 -3.38 -26.05 23.83
C TYR A 331 -2.12 -25.36 24.33
N LEU A 332 -2.25 -24.16 24.89
CA LEU A 332 -1.11 -23.40 25.43
C LEU A 332 -0.43 -24.06 26.64
N ALA A 333 -1.21 -24.75 27.49
CA ALA A 333 -0.70 -25.34 28.71
C ALA A 333 -0.13 -26.75 28.52
N ILE A 334 -0.72 -27.55 27.65
CA ILE A 334 -0.47 -28.98 27.51
C ILE A 334 -0.24 -29.35 26.06
N GLY A 335 -1.17 -28.98 25.15
CA GLY A 335 -1.22 -29.48 23.80
C GLY A 335 0.02 -29.17 22.96
N HIS A 336 0.55 -27.95 23.08
CA HIS A 336 1.75 -27.52 22.37
C HIS A 336 2.97 -28.32 22.82
N ALA A 337 3.19 -28.45 24.13
CA ALA A 337 4.33 -29.19 24.68
C ALA A 337 4.24 -30.72 24.41
N ALA A 338 2.99 -31.23 24.34
CA ALA A 338 2.75 -32.63 24.04
C ALA A 338 2.78 -32.94 22.52
N GLY A 339 2.99 -31.94 21.65
CA GLY A 339 3.00 -32.10 20.20
C GLY A 339 1.65 -32.53 19.63
N LEU A 340 0.55 -32.17 20.29
CA LEU A 340 -0.78 -32.48 19.79
C LEU A 340 -1.05 -31.70 18.51
N ALA A 341 -1.62 -32.39 17.52
CA ALA A 341 -1.95 -31.79 16.25
C ALA A 341 -2.90 -30.59 16.44
N SER A 342 -2.49 -29.40 15.97
CA SER A 342 -3.14 -28.11 16.24
C SER A 342 -4.01 -27.60 15.09
N ALA A 343 -3.65 -27.99 13.86
CA ALA A 343 -4.35 -27.64 12.65
C ALA A 343 -4.28 -28.84 11.66
N PRO A 344 -5.17 -28.91 10.68
CA PRO A 344 -5.06 -29.97 9.66
C PRO A 344 -3.70 -29.90 8.98
N PRO A 345 -3.04 -31.05 8.78
CA PRO A 345 -1.80 -31.08 7.98
C PRO A 345 -2.10 -30.55 6.57
N PRO A 346 -1.15 -29.85 5.93
CA PRO A 346 -1.36 -29.27 4.60
C PRO A 346 -1.89 -30.24 3.54
N GLU A 347 -1.57 -31.52 3.70
CA GLU A 347 -1.99 -32.60 2.81
C GLU A 347 -3.43 -33.08 3.02
N VAL A 348 -4.02 -32.89 4.19
CA VAL A 348 -5.39 -33.32 4.52
C VAL A 348 -6.46 -32.35 4.04
N VAL A 349 -6.10 -31.12 3.75
CA VAL A 349 -7.02 -30.11 3.16
C VAL A 349 -7.52 -30.52 1.77
N SER A 350 -6.89 -31.55 1.15
CA SER A 350 -7.23 -31.99 -0.20
C SER A 350 -8.38 -33.00 -0.29
N VAL A 351 -8.90 -33.59 0.79
CA VAL A 351 -9.83 -34.73 0.65
C VAL A 351 -11.29 -34.37 0.95
N ASP A 352 -11.61 -33.45 1.84
CA ASP A 352 -13.03 -33.19 2.24
C ASP A 352 -13.55 -31.76 2.11
N HIS A 353 -12.67 -30.77 1.88
CA HIS A 353 -13.07 -29.42 1.53
C HIS A 353 -12.57 -29.11 0.13
N GLN A 354 -13.30 -29.60 -0.88
CA GLN A 354 -13.12 -29.12 -2.25
C GLN A 354 -13.30 -27.60 -2.18
N ASP A 355 -12.24 -26.86 -2.55
CA ASP A 355 -12.30 -25.43 -2.72
C ASP A 355 -13.56 -25.09 -3.52
N PRO A 356 -14.53 -24.32 -2.98
CA PRO A 356 -15.80 -24.06 -3.64
C PRO A 356 -15.62 -23.49 -5.04
N PHE A 357 -14.58 -22.74 -5.28
CA PHE A 357 -14.23 -22.24 -6.61
C PHE A 357 -13.78 -23.37 -7.55
N ARG A 358 -13.01 -24.33 -7.06
CA ARG A 358 -12.58 -25.50 -7.81
C ARG A 358 -13.76 -26.37 -8.23
N VAL A 359 -14.70 -26.59 -7.30
CA VAL A 359 -15.98 -27.27 -7.59
C VAL A 359 -16.78 -26.49 -8.62
N LEU A 360 -16.88 -25.17 -8.47
CA LEU A 360 -17.61 -24.31 -9.39
C LEU A 360 -17.03 -24.37 -10.81
N PHE A 361 -15.70 -24.24 -10.97
CA PHE A 361 -15.06 -24.32 -12.29
C PHE A 361 -15.20 -25.71 -12.93
N HIS A 362 -15.04 -26.76 -12.15
CA HIS A 362 -15.25 -28.12 -12.64
C HIS A 362 -16.71 -28.35 -13.06
N THR A 363 -17.68 -27.92 -12.25
CA THR A 363 -19.12 -28.00 -12.58
C THR A 363 -19.45 -27.15 -13.81
N ARG A 364 -18.89 -25.94 -13.93
CA ARG A 364 -19.02 -25.09 -15.12
C ARG A 364 -18.47 -25.78 -16.36
N ALA A 365 -17.26 -26.36 -16.28
CA ALA A 365 -16.65 -27.08 -17.40
C ALA A 365 -17.50 -28.27 -17.83
N GLN A 366 -18.04 -29.05 -16.89
CA GLN A 366 -18.94 -30.18 -17.16
C GLN A 366 -20.26 -29.71 -17.79
N ALA A 367 -20.83 -28.59 -17.33
CA ALA A 367 -22.07 -28.01 -17.90
C ALA A 367 -21.87 -27.48 -19.33
N LEU A 368 -20.70 -26.94 -19.64
CA LEU A 368 -20.35 -26.42 -20.98
C LEU A 368 -19.93 -27.52 -21.95
N LEU A 369 -19.45 -28.66 -21.44
CA LEU A 369 -18.90 -29.75 -22.25
C LEU A 369 -19.85 -30.24 -23.37
N PRO A 370 -21.15 -30.44 -23.18
CA PRO A 370 -22.05 -30.88 -24.26
C PRO A 370 -22.09 -29.87 -25.42
N THR A 371 -21.92 -28.59 -25.14
CA THR A 371 -21.87 -27.52 -26.16
C THR A 371 -20.53 -27.54 -26.87
N LEU A 372 -19.42 -27.54 -26.09
CA LEU A 372 -18.06 -27.52 -26.62
C LEU A 372 -17.70 -28.78 -27.43
N ALA A 373 -18.23 -29.92 -27.01
CA ALA A 373 -17.99 -31.22 -27.69
C ALA A 373 -18.88 -31.44 -28.92
N ARG A 374 -19.88 -30.58 -29.13
CA ARG A 374 -20.85 -30.75 -30.26
C ARG A 374 -20.23 -30.53 -31.63
N VAL A 375 -19.33 -29.54 -31.72
CA VAL A 375 -18.59 -29.21 -32.95
C VAL A 375 -17.12 -29.24 -32.64
N ALA A 376 -16.33 -29.96 -33.42
CA ALA A 376 -14.90 -30.01 -33.20
C ALA A 376 -14.25 -28.63 -33.33
N LEU A 377 -13.41 -28.28 -32.33
CA LEU A 377 -12.60 -27.07 -32.36
C LEU A 377 -11.60 -27.13 -33.51
N ASP A 378 -11.53 -26.12 -34.33
CA ASP A 378 -10.69 -26.11 -35.53
C ASP A 378 -9.45 -25.27 -35.34
N PHE A 379 -8.27 -25.91 -35.35
CA PHE A 379 -6.92 -25.32 -35.32
C PHE A 379 -6.17 -25.55 -36.64
N THR A 380 -6.87 -25.86 -37.73
CA THR A 380 -6.23 -26.02 -39.02
C THR A 380 -5.64 -24.71 -39.48
N CYS A 381 -4.32 -24.69 -39.74
CA CYS A 381 -3.63 -23.51 -40.23
C CYS A 381 -3.85 -23.33 -41.75
N ALA A 382 -4.13 -22.10 -42.16
CA ALA A 382 -4.25 -21.74 -43.54
C ALA A 382 -2.88 -21.37 -44.18
N GLY A 383 -1.91 -21.02 -43.35
CA GLY A 383 -0.55 -20.64 -43.72
C GLY A 383 0.50 -21.14 -42.70
N PRO A 384 1.75 -20.67 -42.84
CA PRO A 384 2.78 -20.98 -41.84
C PRO A 384 2.38 -20.41 -40.46
N PRO A 385 2.32 -21.24 -39.38
CA PRO A 385 1.89 -20.79 -38.08
C PRO A 385 2.92 -19.81 -37.49
N SER A 386 2.44 -18.75 -36.86
CA SER A 386 3.27 -17.78 -36.13
C SER A 386 3.56 -18.24 -34.69
N LEU A 387 2.72 -19.12 -34.15
CA LEU A 387 2.76 -19.62 -32.77
C LEU A 387 2.53 -21.13 -32.74
N ALA A 388 3.41 -21.86 -32.04
CA ALA A 388 3.12 -23.21 -31.60
C ALA A 388 2.61 -23.20 -30.17
N VAL A 389 1.56 -23.96 -29.87
CA VAL A 389 1.09 -24.18 -28.51
C VAL A 389 1.31 -25.63 -28.15
N VAL A 390 2.15 -25.87 -27.13
CA VAL A 390 2.39 -27.18 -26.55
C VAL A 390 1.61 -27.31 -25.27
N MET A 391 0.63 -28.19 -25.26
CA MET A 391 -0.25 -28.45 -24.12
C MET A 391 -0.11 -29.89 -23.64
N ARG A 392 0.28 -30.07 -22.38
CA ARG A 392 0.35 -31.36 -21.74
C ARG A 392 -1.01 -31.75 -21.17
N LEU A 393 -1.45 -32.95 -21.45
CA LEU A 393 -2.75 -33.49 -21.05
C LEU A 393 -2.55 -34.66 -20.08
N ARG A 394 -3.35 -34.72 -19.03
CA ARG A 394 -3.46 -35.90 -18.15
C ARG A 394 -4.82 -35.84 -17.44
N ASP A 395 -5.77 -36.58 -17.99
CA ASP A 395 -7.15 -36.59 -17.53
C ASP A 395 -7.79 -35.17 -17.53
N GLY A 396 -8.97 -34.95 -16.96
CA GLY A 396 -9.61 -33.65 -16.87
C GLY A 396 -10.21 -33.14 -18.18
N PHE A 397 -10.83 -34.04 -18.98
CA PHE A 397 -11.36 -33.75 -20.32
C PHE A 397 -12.18 -32.44 -20.41
N ALA A 398 -13.07 -32.20 -19.44
CA ALA A 398 -13.94 -31.02 -19.48
C ALA A 398 -13.16 -29.68 -19.35
N LEU A 399 -12.17 -29.64 -18.44
CA LEU A 399 -11.32 -28.47 -18.25
C LEU A 399 -10.39 -28.22 -19.46
N THR A 400 -9.85 -29.34 -20.01
CA THR A 400 -9.03 -29.28 -21.23
C THR A 400 -9.81 -28.72 -22.41
N MET A 401 -11.07 -29.17 -22.62
CA MET A 401 -11.94 -28.63 -23.68
C MET A 401 -12.27 -27.17 -23.46
N GLN A 402 -12.49 -26.74 -22.23
CA GLN A 402 -12.71 -25.32 -21.92
C GLN A 402 -11.47 -24.47 -22.22
N SER A 403 -10.28 -24.94 -21.82
CA SER A 403 -9.00 -24.26 -22.13
C SER A 403 -8.76 -24.14 -23.64
N LEU A 404 -8.97 -25.22 -24.41
CA LEU A 404 -8.81 -25.21 -25.86
C LEU A 404 -9.85 -24.30 -26.54
N ALA A 405 -11.09 -24.29 -26.07
CA ALA A 405 -12.12 -23.41 -26.59
C ALA A 405 -11.77 -21.92 -26.34
N ALA A 406 -11.32 -21.59 -25.13
CA ALA A 406 -10.85 -20.25 -24.80
C ALA A 406 -9.65 -19.84 -25.67
N LEU A 407 -8.68 -20.74 -25.86
CA LEU A 407 -7.53 -20.50 -26.71
C LEU A 407 -7.97 -20.14 -28.14
N ARG A 408 -8.91 -20.91 -28.73
CA ARG A 408 -9.38 -20.67 -30.10
C ARG A 408 -10.23 -19.41 -30.22
N ASP A 409 -11.07 -19.13 -29.24
CA ASP A 409 -11.95 -17.95 -29.27
C ASP A 409 -11.17 -16.65 -29.09
N ARG A 410 -10.18 -16.67 -28.22
CA ARG A 410 -9.46 -15.45 -27.75
C ARG A 410 -8.20 -15.12 -28.54
N TYR A 411 -7.72 -16.02 -29.40
CA TYR A 411 -6.62 -15.79 -30.34
C TYR A 411 -7.01 -16.15 -31.75
N ARG A 412 -6.92 -15.21 -32.68
CA ARG A 412 -7.39 -15.36 -34.08
C ARG A 412 -6.29 -15.81 -35.04
N GLY A 413 -5.03 -15.81 -34.61
CA GLY A 413 -3.90 -16.23 -35.44
C GLY A 413 -3.88 -17.74 -35.70
N ASP A 414 -3.03 -18.16 -36.66
CA ASP A 414 -2.76 -19.57 -36.94
C ASP A 414 -1.92 -20.17 -35.81
N ILE A 415 -2.39 -21.26 -35.23
CA ILE A 415 -1.77 -22.00 -34.12
C ILE A 415 -1.36 -23.38 -34.57
N GLU A 416 -0.07 -23.71 -34.49
CA GLU A 416 0.41 -25.09 -34.52
C GLU A 416 0.12 -25.74 -33.16
N LEU A 417 -1.02 -26.41 -33.02
CA LEU A 417 -1.43 -27.02 -31.75
C LEU A 417 -0.81 -28.44 -31.61
N ILE A 418 -0.01 -28.63 -30.55
CA ILE A 418 0.64 -29.88 -30.18
C ILE A 418 0.14 -30.33 -28.81
N LEU A 419 -0.57 -31.41 -28.77
CA LEU A 419 -1.11 -32.01 -27.56
C LEU A 419 -0.22 -33.21 -27.16
N VAL A 420 0.18 -33.23 -25.89
CA VAL A 420 1.01 -34.30 -25.33
C VAL A 420 0.22 -35.03 -24.24
N ASP A 421 -0.32 -36.19 -24.59
CA ASP A 421 -1.11 -37.00 -23.64
C ASP A 421 -0.19 -37.89 -22.79
N CYS A 422 -0.13 -37.58 -21.50
CA CYS A 422 0.70 -38.27 -20.51
C CYS A 422 -0.11 -39.42 -19.82
N ALA A 423 -0.58 -40.39 -20.59
CA ALA A 423 -1.31 -41.57 -20.11
C ALA A 423 -2.70 -41.26 -19.52
N SER A 424 -3.48 -40.40 -20.17
CA SER A 424 -4.88 -40.15 -19.77
C SER A 424 -5.76 -41.40 -19.84
N ARG A 425 -6.67 -41.53 -18.87
CA ARG A 425 -7.59 -42.66 -18.71
C ARG A 425 -9.04 -42.29 -19.05
N ASP A 426 -9.39 -41.03 -19.00
CA ASP A 426 -10.72 -40.48 -19.33
C ASP A 426 -10.88 -40.21 -20.84
N GLU A 427 -11.91 -39.44 -21.25
CA GLU A 427 -12.18 -39.12 -22.65
C GLU A 427 -11.07 -38.24 -23.30
N THR A 428 -10.15 -37.64 -22.50
CA THR A 428 -8.97 -36.93 -23.00
C THR A 428 -8.13 -37.76 -23.96
N ARG A 429 -8.06 -39.09 -23.75
CA ARG A 429 -7.36 -40.04 -24.65
C ARG A 429 -7.92 -40.02 -26.09
N HIS A 430 -9.13 -39.52 -26.28
CA HIS A 430 -9.82 -39.42 -27.59
C HIS A 430 -9.96 -37.98 -28.07
N ILE A 431 -9.15 -37.05 -27.58
CA ILE A 431 -9.25 -35.59 -27.80
C ILE A 431 -9.33 -35.21 -29.28
N LEU A 432 -8.69 -35.95 -30.19
CA LEU A 432 -8.74 -35.69 -31.65
C LEU A 432 -10.13 -35.88 -32.29
N ARG A 433 -11.09 -36.46 -31.56
CA ARG A 433 -12.50 -36.50 -32.00
C ARG A 433 -13.14 -35.09 -31.88
N TYR A 434 -12.62 -34.26 -30.99
CA TYR A 434 -13.17 -32.97 -30.60
C TYR A 434 -12.31 -31.78 -31.06
N VAL A 435 -11.10 -32.06 -31.57
CA VAL A 435 -10.14 -31.02 -32.02
C VAL A 435 -9.56 -31.41 -33.36
N ARG A 436 -9.70 -30.50 -34.35
CA ARG A 436 -9.10 -30.66 -35.70
C ARG A 436 -7.83 -29.82 -35.80
N GLY A 437 -6.88 -30.23 -36.67
CA GLY A 437 -5.65 -29.52 -36.91
C GLY A 437 -4.61 -29.64 -35.79
N ALA A 438 -4.90 -30.39 -34.73
CA ALA A 438 -3.93 -30.65 -33.65
C ALA A 438 -3.06 -31.90 -33.98
N ARG A 439 -1.79 -31.86 -33.59
CA ARG A 439 -0.90 -33.02 -33.51
C ARG A 439 -0.96 -33.61 -32.09
N LEU A 440 -1.21 -34.94 -31.99
CA LEU A 440 -1.21 -35.64 -30.71
C LEU A 440 0.01 -36.56 -30.61
N VAL A 441 0.79 -36.38 -29.53
CA VAL A 441 1.83 -37.31 -29.10
C VAL A 441 1.36 -37.96 -27.80
N ARG A 442 1.27 -39.28 -27.79
CA ARG A 442 0.74 -40.03 -26.64
C ARG A 442 1.79 -40.97 -26.04
N PHE A 443 1.82 -40.98 -24.72
CA PHE A 443 2.60 -41.92 -23.91
C PHE A 443 1.63 -42.88 -23.19
N ASP A 444 2.01 -44.16 -23.12
CA ASP A 444 1.19 -45.20 -22.49
C ASP A 444 1.41 -45.29 -20.98
N THR A 445 2.48 -44.68 -20.48
CA THR A 445 2.84 -44.56 -19.06
C THR A 445 2.98 -43.11 -18.67
N PRO A 446 2.74 -42.75 -17.40
CA PRO A 446 3.04 -41.42 -16.90
C PRO A 446 4.49 -41.02 -17.18
N ILE A 447 4.70 -39.82 -17.68
CA ILE A 447 6.02 -39.31 -18.05
C ILE A 447 6.23 -37.93 -17.42
N GLU A 448 7.47 -37.62 -17.04
CA GLU A 448 7.84 -36.37 -16.45
C GLU A 448 7.58 -35.18 -17.38
N PRO A 449 7.17 -34.01 -16.82
CA PRO A 449 6.83 -32.81 -17.59
C PRO A 449 7.91 -32.35 -18.54
N ALA A 450 9.16 -32.35 -18.13
CA ALA A 450 10.31 -31.95 -18.94
C ALA A 450 10.51 -32.89 -20.15
N VAL A 451 10.45 -34.22 -19.92
CA VAL A 451 10.62 -35.23 -20.96
C VAL A 451 9.47 -35.16 -21.96
N ALA A 452 8.24 -34.99 -21.48
CA ALA A 452 7.06 -34.85 -22.32
C ALA A 452 7.16 -33.63 -23.26
N SER A 453 7.60 -32.50 -22.74
CA SER A 453 7.80 -31.28 -23.54
C SER A 453 8.92 -31.43 -24.56
N ASN A 454 10.07 -32.01 -24.17
CA ASN A 454 11.22 -32.21 -25.06
C ASN A 454 10.90 -33.15 -26.24
N ALA A 455 10.06 -34.16 -26.03
CA ALA A 455 9.69 -35.10 -27.07
C ALA A 455 9.02 -34.47 -28.28
N VAL A 456 8.42 -33.30 -28.15
CA VAL A 456 7.70 -32.60 -29.24
C VAL A 456 8.46 -31.43 -29.82
N LEU A 457 9.50 -30.91 -29.15
CA LEU A 457 10.25 -29.74 -29.61
C LEU A 457 10.87 -29.87 -31.00
N PRO A 458 11.40 -31.03 -31.43
CA PRO A 458 11.92 -31.16 -32.80
C PRO A 458 10.84 -30.98 -33.87
N ALA A 459 9.59 -31.23 -33.55
CA ALA A 459 8.46 -31.15 -34.46
C ALA A 459 7.80 -29.78 -34.53
N VAL A 460 8.15 -28.82 -33.67
CA VAL A 460 7.66 -27.44 -33.67
C VAL A 460 8.18 -26.71 -34.90
N THR A 461 7.30 -26.06 -35.66
CA THR A 461 7.70 -25.30 -36.89
C THR A 461 7.58 -23.81 -36.71
N ALA A 462 6.71 -23.34 -35.83
CA ALA A 462 6.48 -21.93 -35.56
C ALA A 462 7.69 -21.24 -34.90
N PRO A 463 7.94 -19.92 -35.17
CA PRO A 463 9.06 -19.20 -34.60
C PRO A 463 8.96 -18.95 -33.09
N ALA A 464 7.75 -18.96 -32.52
CA ALA A 464 7.48 -18.85 -31.11
C ALA A 464 6.73 -20.08 -30.60
N VAL A 465 7.04 -20.51 -29.38
CA VAL A 465 6.39 -21.64 -28.72
C VAL A 465 5.83 -21.21 -27.37
N LEU A 466 4.54 -21.44 -27.16
CA LEU A 466 3.83 -21.25 -25.91
C LEU A 466 3.66 -22.59 -25.22
N LEU A 467 4.23 -22.72 -24.03
CA LEU A 467 3.90 -23.81 -23.11
C LEU A 467 2.66 -23.35 -22.32
N LEU A 468 1.58 -24.14 -22.41
CA LEU A 468 0.31 -23.81 -21.79
C LEU A 468 -0.22 -25.00 -21.01
N ASP A 469 -0.61 -24.76 -19.75
CA ASP A 469 -1.25 -25.81 -18.94
C ASP A 469 -2.68 -26.09 -19.43
N CYS A 470 -3.09 -27.36 -19.47
CA CYS A 470 -4.41 -27.77 -19.97
C CYS A 470 -5.60 -27.34 -19.10
N THR A 471 -5.33 -26.81 -17.91
CA THR A 471 -6.34 -26.23 -16.99
C THR A 471 -6.31 -24.71 -16.98
N THR A 472 -5.71 -24.08 -17.98
CA THR A 472 -5.53 -22.62 -18.04
C THR A 472 -6.46 -21.98 -19.08
N GLU A 473 -7.17 -20.95 -18.69
CA GLU A 473 -8.00 -20.12 -19.57
C GLU A 473 -7.26 -18.79 -19.84
N VAL A 474 -6.79 -18.58 -21.09
CA VAL A 474 -6.12 -17.34 -21.49
C VAL A 474 -7.13 -16.21 -21.63
N ALA A 475 -6.81 -15.00 -21.17
CA ALA A 475 -7.67 -13.82 -21.36
C ALA A 475 -7.61 -13.29 -22.81
N HIS A 476 -8.61 -12.49 -23.19
CA HIS A 476 -8.60 -11.79 -24.47
C HIS A 476 -7.36 -10.92 -24.62
N GLY A 477 -6.62 -11.07 -25.72
CA GLY A 477 -5.44 -10.29 -26.05
C GLY A 477 -4.15 -10.72 -25.30
N ALA A 478 -4.21 -11.70 -24.39
CA ALA A 478 -3.04 -12.15 -23.62
C ALA A 478 -1.93 -12.71 -24.54
N ILE A 479 -2.27 -13.55 -25.50
CA ILE A 479 -1.31 -14.10 -26.45
C ILE A 479 -0.72 -13.01 -27.36
N ASP A 480 -1.56 -12.10 -27.83
CA ASP A 480 -1.10 -10.97 -28.65
C ASP A 480 -0.15 -10.06 -27.86
N ALA A 481 -0.43 -9.81 -26.57
CA ALA A 481 0.45 -9.06 -25.70
C ALA A 481 1.80 -9.78 -25.51
N ALA A 482 1.79 -11.08 -25.22
CA ALA A 482 2.99 -11.87 -25.07
C ALA A 482 3.84 -11.91 -26.33
N LEU A 483 3.23 -12.08 -27.51
CA LEU A 483 3.93 -12.04 -28.81
C LEU A 483 4.52 -10.66 -29.10
N ARG A 484 3.75 -9.59 -28.90
CA ARG A 484 4.26 -8.22 -29.04
C ARG A 484 5.46 -7.98 -28.11
N ARG A 485 5.38 -8.42 -26.85
CA ARG A 485 6.48 -8.33 -25.89
C ARG A 485 7.70 -9.11 -26.38
N LEU A 486 7.54 -10.35 -26.79
CA LEU A 486 8.64 -11.19 -27.27
C LEU A 486 9.34 -10.55 -28.49
N HIS A 487 8.59 -9.94 -29.40
CA HIS A 487 9.12 -9.34 -30.61
C HIS A 487 9.65 -7.90 -30.42
N SER A 488 9.33 -7.25 -29.30
CA SER A 488 9.74 -5.85 -29.04
C SER A 488 11.25 -5.69 -28.88
N ASN A 489 11.97 -6.77 -28.52
CA ASN A 489 13.42 -6.76 -28.37
C ASN A 489 13.98 -8.17 -28.56
N GLU A 490 15.04 -8.30 -29.36
CA GLU A 490 15.67 -9.59 -29.67
C GLU A 490 16.28 -10.27 -28.42
N ARG A 491 16.65 -9.49 -27.41
CA ARG A 491 17.16 -10.03 -26.15
C ARG A 491 16.08 -10.66 -25.26
N ILE A 492 14.79 -10.48 -25.54
CA ILE A 492 13.73 -11.16 -24.80
C ILE A 492 13.66 -12.61 -25.31
N GLY A 493 14.01 -13.55 -24.43
CA GLY A 493 14.00 -14.99 -24.74
C GLY A 493 12.70 -15.66 -24.31
N ALA A 494 12.12 -15.19 -23.18
CA ALA A 494 10.91 -15.76 -22.60
C ALA A 494 9.98 -14.69 -22.06
N VAL A 495 8.67 -14.95 -22.14
CA VAL A 495 7.60 -14.08 -21.59
C VAL A 495 6.59 -14.94 -20.84
N GLY A 496 6.35 -14.56 -19.58
CA GLY A 496 5.25 -15.08 -18.78
C GLY A 496 4.27 -13.98 -18.39
N GLY A 497 3.20 -14.34 -17.71
CA GLY A 497 2.13 -13.41 -17.39
C GLY A 497 1.61 -13.49 -15.96
N LYS A 498 0.58 -12.73 -15.71
CA LYS A 498 -0.20 -12.73 -14.48
C LYS A 498 -1.13 -13.95 -14.48
N ILE A 499 -0.94 -14.81 -13.50
CA ILE A 499 -1.73 -16.03 -13.35
C ILE A 499 -2.63 -15.87 -12.12
N LEU A 500 -3.94 -15.97 -12.33
CA LEU A 500 -4.93 -15.97 -11.24
C LEU A 500 -5.31 -17.40 -10.87
N GLY A 501 -5.54 -17.62 -9.60
CA GLY A 501 -6.12 -18.83 -9.08
C GLY A 501 -7.65 -18.88 -9.25
N PRO A 502 -8.29 -20.02 -8.94
CA PRO A 502 -9.74 -20.17 -9.03
C PRO A 502 -10.52 -19.15 -8.16
N ASP A 503 -9.93 -18.68 -7.08
CA ASP A 503 -10.47 -17.69 -6.15
C ASP A 503 -10.31 -16.23 -6.65
N GLY A 504 -9.74 -16.03 -7.84
CA GLY A 504 -9.46 -14.72 -8.42
C GLY A 504 -8.25 -13.99 -7.81
N LYS A 505 -7.54 -14.63 -6.88
CA LYS A 505 -6.29 -14.12 -6.33
C LYS A 505 -5.10 -14.48 -7.20
N LEU A 506 -3.99 -13.80 -6.98
CA LEU A 506 -2.75 -14.13 -7.67
C LEU A 506 -2.28 -15.53 -7.32
N HIS A 507 -2.12 -16.36 -8.34
CA HIS A 507 -1.37 -17.61 -8.23
C HIS A 507 0.12 -17.35 -8.43
N GLU A 508 0.44 -16.47 -9.39
CA GLU A 508 1.80 -16.06 -9.68
C GLU A 508 1.82 -14.70 -10.38
N ALA A 509 2.77 -13.85 -9.99
CA ALA A 509 3.14 -12.62 -10.68
C ALA A 509 4.66 -12.64 -10.99
N GLY A 510 5.14 -13.70 -11.67
CA GLY A 510 6.55 -14.03 -11.82
C GLY A 510 7.10 -14.68 -10.55
N GLY A 511 8.32 -15.21 -10.60
CA GLY A 511 8.94 -15.91 -9.49
C GLY A 511 10.32 -15.37 -9.15
N ILE A 512 10.72 -15.59 -7.90
CA ILE A 512 12.03 -15.26 -7.33
C ILE A 512 12.79 -16.56 -7.09
N ILE A 513 14.05 -16.59 -7.47
CA ILE A 513 14.99 -17.67 -7.15
C ILE A 513 15.95 -17.14 -6.07
N TRP A 514 15.90 -17.78 -4.92
CA TRP A 514 16.76 -17.40 -3.80
C TRP A 514 18.19 -17.97 -3.94
N ARG A 515 19.13 -17.43 -3.18
CA ARG A 515 20.54 -17.87 -3.18
C ARG A 515 20.72 -19.34 -2.83
N ASP A 516 19.86 -19.88 -2.00
CA ASP A 516 19.87 -21.30 -1.60
C ASP A 516 19.23 -22.23 -2.63
N GLY A 517 18.72 -21.68 -3.75
CA GLY A 517 18.04 -22.39 -4.81
C GLY A 517 16.56 -22.65 -4.57
N SER A 518 15.99 -22.16 -3.47
CA SER A 518 14.55 -22.23 -3.25
C SER A 518 13.80 -21.24 -4.15
N LEU A 519 12.53 -21.54 -4.45
CA LEU A 519 11.67 -20.78 -5.35
C LEU A 519 10.54 -20.10 -4.58
N LEU A 520 10.20 -18.87 -4.96
CA LEU A 520 9.05 -18.16 -4.45
C LEU A 520 8.17 -17.66 -5.62
N ALA A 521 6.91 -18.09 -5.68
CA ALA A 521 5.92 -17.47 -6.56
C ALA A 521 5.54 -16.11 -5.96
N TYR A 522 5.98 -15.03 -6.63
CA TYR A 522 5.83 -13.68 -6.10
C TYR A 522 4.35 -13.28 -5.99
N LEU A 523 3.96 -12.71 -4.85
CA LEU A 523 2.61 -12.26 -4.51
C LEU A 523 1.54 -13.37 -4.51
N ARG A 524 1.89 -14.64 -4.38
CA ARG A 524 0.90 -15.74 -4.32
C ARG A 524 -0.14 -15.49 -3.20
N GLY A 525 -1.43 -15.60 -3.52
CA GLY A 525 -2.55 -15.33 -2.62
C GLY A 525 -2.91 -13.84 -2.47
N GLY A 526 -2.14 -12.94 -3.10
CA GLY A 526 -2.39 -11.50 -3.13
C GLY A 526 -3.52 -11.10 -4.10
N LEU A 527 -3.87 -9.82 -4.09
CA LEU A 527 -4.91 -9.27 -4.96
C LEU A 527 -4.40 -9.12 -6.41
N ALA A 528 -5.22 -9.47 -7.40
CA ALA A 528 -4.92 -9.30 -8.82
C ALA A 528 -4.61 -7.83 -9.21
N MET A 529 -5.20 -6.89 -8.45
CA MET A 529 -5.06 -5.46 -8.66
C MET A 529 -3.90 -4.84 -7.87
N ALA A 530 -3.15 -5.62 -7.08
CA ALA A 530 -2.00 -5.10 -6.34
C ALA A 530 -1.02 -4.37 -7.27
N PRO A 531 -0.57 -3.15 -6.94
CA PRO A 531 0.36 -2.38 -7.77
C PRO A 531 1.58 -3.16 -8.23
N GLU A 532 2.14 -3.96 -7.33
CA GLU A 532 3.33 -4.78 -7.54
C GLU A 532 3.13 -5.88 -8.60
N ALA A 533 1.87 -6.25 -8.89
CA ALA A 533 1.52 -7.24 -9.90
C ALA A 533 1.14 -6.61 -11.26
N ASN A 534 1.11 -5.28 -11.37
CA ASN A 534 0.52 -4.60 -12.52
C ASN A 534 1.53 -3.84 -13.41
N PHE A 535 2.81 -4.17 -13.38
CA PHE A 535 3.82 -3.60 -14.27
C PHE A 535 4.75 -4.66 -14.84
N VAL A 536 5.41 -4.33 -15.94
CA VAL A 536 6.34 -5.21 -16.68
C VAL A 536 7.72 -5.17 -16.03
N ARG A 537 8.35 -6.34 -15.85
CA ARG A 537 9.71 -6.44 -15.29
C ARG A 537 10.45 -7.69 -15.72
N ASP A 538 11.77 -7.66 -15.59
CA ASP A 538 12.61 -8.85 -15.67
C ASP A 538 12.45 -9.67 -14.40
N VAL A 539 12.27 -10.99 -14.55
CA VAL A 539 12.08 -11.91 -13.41
C VAL A 539 13.02 -13.10 -13.51
N ASP A 540 13.25 -13.77 -12.40
CA ASP A 540 14.06 -14.98 -12.39
C ASP A 540 13.37 -16.13 -13.12
N VAL A 541 12.05 -16.25 -12.95
CA VAL A 541 11.29 -17.40 -13.49
C VAL A 541 9.84 -17.02 -13.80
N CYS A 542 9.31 -17.62 -14.83
CA CYS A 542 7.88 -17.74 -15.11
C CYS A 542 7.53 -19.22 -15.24
N SER A 543 6.39 -19.63 -14.68
CA SER A 543 5.98 -21.02 -14.71
C SER A 543 5.48 -21.48 -16.10
N THR A 544 5.52 -22.78 -16.33
CA THR A 544 4.99 -23.40 -17.56
C THR A 544 3.46 -23.36 -17.67
N THR A 545 2.77 -22.78 -16.67
CA THR A 545 1.33 -22.51 -16.78
C THR A 545 1.03 -21.60 -17.98
N PHE A 546 1.87 -20.56 -18.20
CA PHE A 546 1.92 -19.76 -19.42
C PHE A 546 3.36 -19.29 -19.62
N LEU A 547 4.09 -19.91 -20.53
CA LEU A 547 5.47 -19.53 -20.84
C LEU A 547 5.68 -19.51 -22.35
N LEU A 548 5.84 -18.31 -22.90
CA LEU A 548 6.14 -18.08 -24.32
C LEU A 548 7.64 -17.92 -24.52
N LEU A 549 8.22 -18.67 -25.47
CA LEU A 549 9.66 -18.65 -25.77
C LEU A 549 9.91 -18.52 -27.28
N ARG A 550 11.12 -18.07 -27.64
CA ARG A 550 11.62 -18.20 -29.00
C ARG A 550 11.97 -19.66 -29.29
N THR A 551 11.41 -20.25 -30.34
CA THR A 551 11.66 -21.65 -30.67
C THR A 551 13.14 -21.92 -30.96
N ALA A 552 13.82 -21.00 -31.64
CA ALA A 552 15.25 -21.11 -31.92
C ALA A 552 16.08 -21.19 -30.64
N LEU A 553 15.82 -20.31 -29.67
CA LEU A 553 16.50 -20.29 -28.37
C LEU A 553 16.23 -21.57 -27.58
N LEU A 554 14.96 -22.03 -27.55
CA LEU A 554 14.62 -23.24 -26.81
C LEU A 554 15.34 -24.47 -27.38
N ARG A 555 15.56 -24.53 -28.69
CA ARG A 555 16.36 -25.57 -29.37
C ARG A 555 17.86 -25.42 -29.06
N GLU A 556 18.40 -24.20 -29.10
CA GLU A 556 19.80 -23.92 -28.73
C GLU A 556 20.10 -24.39 -27.31
N LEU A 557 19.14 -24.22 -26.40
CA LEU A 557 19.24 -24.65 -25.00
C LEU A 557 18.95 -26.16 -24.79
N ASP A 558 18.69 -26.92 -25.86
CA ASP A 558 18.32 -28.34 -25.82
C ASP A 558 17.08 -28.64 -24.96
N GLY A 559 16.11 -27.70 -24.94
CA GLY A 559 14.85 -27.83 -24.22
C GLY A 559 15.00 -27.83 -22.70
N PHE A 560 14.17 -28.61 -22.02
CA PHE A 560 14.20 -28.80 -20.57
C PHE A 560 15.27 -29.80 -20.13
N ASP A 561 15.86 -29.59 -18.95
CA ASP A 561 16.69 -30.61 -18.31
C ASP A 561 15.82 -31.68 -17.66
N ALA A 562 15.93 -32.91 -18.14
CA ALA A 562 15.16 -34.06 -17.64
C ALA A 562 15.57 -34.51 -16.23
N THR A 563 16.59 -33.91 -15.64
CA THR A 563 16.97 -34.17 -14.23
C THR A 563 15.92 -33.62 -13.25
N PHE A 564 15.12 -32.60 -13.69
CA PHE A 564 14.07 -31.98 -12.87
C PHE A 564 12.72 -32.60 -13.23
N SER A 565 12.12 -33.32 -12.30
CA SER A 565 10.80 -33.91 -12.41
C SER A 565 9.69 -32.93 -12.07
N CYS A 566 9.95 -32.01 -11.13
CA CYS A 566 9.05 -30.93 -10.75
C CYS A 566 8.98 -29.87 -11.85
N SER A 567 7.76 -29.50 -12.26
CA SER A 567 7.52 -28.47 -13.28
C SER A 567 8.13 -27.11 -12.93
N ASP A 568 8.12 -26.73 -11.65
CA ASP A 568 8.61 -25.43 -11.18
C ASP A 568 10.15 -25.35 -11.28
N TYR A 569 10.86 -26.43 -10.87
CA TYR A 569 12.32 -26.48 -11.01
C TYR A 569 12.78 -26.67 -12.45
N ALA A 570 12.02 -27.39 -13.28
CA ALA A 570 12.30 -27.49 -14.71
C ALA A 570 12.13 -26.12 -15.42
N ALA A 571 11.10 -25.34 -15.05
CA ALA A 571 10.89 -23.98 -15.55
C ALA A 571 11.99 -23.02 -15.05
N ALA A 572 12.36 -23.11 -13.76
CA ALA A 572 13.43 -22.31 -13.18
C ALA A 572 14.77 -22.58 -13.83
N ASP A 573 15.11 -23.86 -14.07
CA ASP A 573 16.32 -24.25 -14.78
C ASP A 573 16.36 -23.67 -16.20
N LEU A 574 15.27 -23.79 -16.95
CA LEU A 574 15.18 -23.24 -18.30
C LEU A 574 15.33 -21.71 -18.29
N CYS A 575 14.63 -21.02 -17.39
CA CYS A 575 14.73 -19.55 -17.27
C CYS A 575 16.15 -19.09 -16.90
N VAL A 576 16.84 -19.78 -15.98
CA VAL A 576 18.25 -19.49 -15.67
C VAL A 576 19.14 -19.71 -16.88
N ARG A 577 18.94 -20.77 -17.67
CA ARG A 577 19.72 -21.01 -18.91
C ARG A 577 19.44 -19.96 -19.97
N VAL A 578 18.20 -19.47 -20.10
CA VAL A 578 17.85 -18.32 -20.97
C VAL A 578 18.66 -17.09 -20.58
N VAL A 579 18.75 -16.79 -19.25
CA VAL A 579 19.52 -15.65 -18.74
C VAL A 579 21.02 -15.83 -18.97
N ILE A 580 21.56 -17.03 -18.73
CA ILE A 580 22.99 -17.36 -18.97
C ILE A 580 23.35 -17.22 -20.47
N ALA A 581 22.41 -17.54 -21.37
CA ALA A 581 22.57 -17.34 -22.81
C ALA A 581 22.49 -15.86 -23.26
N GLY A 582 22.33 -14.91 -22.32
CA GLY A 582 22.30 -13.47 -22.58
C GLY A 582 20.93 -12.91 -22.93
N HIS A 583 19.89 -13.69 -22.77
CA HIS A 583 18.51 -13.28 -22.98
C HIS A 583 17.80 -12.89 -21.66
N ARG A 584 16.60 -12.29 -21.80
CA ARG A 584 15.78 -11.81 -20.68
C ARG A 584 14.53 -12.67 -20.52
N VAL A 585 14.11 -12.87 -19.29
CA VAL A 585 12.83 -13.47 -18.92
C VAL A 585 11.93 -12.36 -18.41
N ILE A 586 10.80 -12.11 -19.08
CA ILE A 586 9.93 -10.98 -18.80
C ILE A 586 8.61 -11.46 -18.21
N TYR A 587 8.23 -10.87 -17.10
CA TYR A 587 6.86 -10.87 -16.63
C TYR A 587 6.12 -9.68 -17.23
N ASP A 588 5.01 -9.95 -17.93
CA ASP A 588 4.14 -8.92 -18.50
C ASP A 588 2.74 -9.01 -17.89
N SER A 589 2.34 -7.96 -17.14
CA SER A 589 1.07 -7.91 -16.43
C SER A 589 -0.16 -7.90 -17.33
N SER A 590 -0.01 -7.54 -18.61
CA SER A 590 -1.08 -7.57 -19.60
C SER A 590 -1.35 -8.97 -20.16
N VAL A 591 -0.44 -9.91 -19.93
CA VAL A 591 -0.62 -11.34 -20.22
C VAL A 591 -1.36 -11.96 -19.05
N LEU A 592 -2.69 -11.95 -19.12
CA LEU A 592 -3.55 -12.45 -18.05
C LEU A 592 -4.06 -13.86 -18.38
N THR A 593 -3.99 -14.74 -17.40
CA THR A 593 -4.51 -16.12 -17.47
C THR A 593 -5.18 -16.54 -16.17
N ASP A 594 -6.27 -17.30 -16.29
CA ASP A 594 -6.99 -17.88 -15.16
C ASP A 594 -6.64 -19.38 -15.08
N ARG A 595 -6.10 -19.83 -13.96
CA ARG A 595 -5.87 -21.23 -13.67
C ARG A 595 -7.13 -21.81 -13.06
N LEU A 596 -7.76 -22.75 -13.76
CA LEU A 596 -9.08 -23.31 -13.40
C LEU A 596 -9.00 -24.40 -12.32
N ALA A 597 -7.88 -25.06 -12.20
CA ALA A 597 -7.61 -26.07 -11.18
C ALA A 597 -6.10 -26.13 -10.87
N ASP A 598 -5.75 -26.43 -9.64
CA ASP A 598 -4.39 -26.85 -9.34
C ASP A 598 -4.17 -28.21 -10.00
N ALA A 599 -3.16 -28.30 -10.86
CA ALA A 599 -2.83 -29.56 -11.45
C ALA A 599 -2.44 -30.54 -10.33
N ALA A 600 -3.29 -31.50 -10.04
CA ALA A 600 -2.91 -32.68 -9.25
C ALA A 600 -2.04 -33.59 -10.13
N ILE A 601 -0.97 -33.05 -10.67
CA ILE A 601 0.06 -33.84 -11.35
C ILE A 601 1.17 -33.98 -10.33
N GLY A 602 1.11 -35.13 -9.58
CA GLY A 602 2.20 -35.62 -8.76
C GLY A 602 2.95 -34.50 -8.01
N ALA A 603 2.35 -33.96 -6.95
CA ALA A 603 3.11 -33.33 -5.90
C ALA A 603 3.84 -34.46 -5.13
N ASP A 604 4.74 -35.18 -5.82
CA ASP A 604 5.87 -35.75 -5.12
C ASP A 604 6.75 -34.58 -4.77
N ASP A 605 6.78 -34.27 -3.48
CA ASP A 605 7.67 -33.33 -2.82
C ASP A 605 9.13 -33.81 -2.93
N THR A 606 9.59 -34.03 -4.16
CA THR A 606 11.00 -34.27 -4.41
C THR A 606 11.68 -32.93 -4.20
N ASN A 607 12.35 -32.79 -3.06
CA ASN A 607 13.14 -31.60 -2.77
C ASN A 607 14.30 -31.53 -3.78
N GLU A 608 14.04 -30.92 -4.95
CA GLU A 608 15.02 -30.71 -6.02
C GLU A 608 15.95 -29.51 -5.77
N THR A 609 15.68 -28.72 -4.72
CA THR A 609 16.48 -27.57 -4.34
C THR A 609 17.98 -27.86 -4.30
N PRO A 610 18.47 -28.99 -3.70
CA PRO A 610 19.90 -29.25 -3.68
C PRO A 610 20.51 -29.57 -5.05
N ALA A 611 19.75 -30.20 -5.93
CA ALA A 611 20.20 -30.48 -7.30
C ALA A 611 20.28 -29.21 -8.13
N PHE A 612 19.25 -28.37 -8.04
CA PHE A 612 19.17 -27.06 -8.67
C PHE A 612 20.27 -26.11 -8.18
N PHE A 613 20.49 -26.06 -6.86
CA PHE A 613 21.56 -25.25 -6.25
C PHE A 613 22.94 -25.68 -6.78
N ARG A 614 23.25 -26.98 -6.79
CA ARG A 614 24.53 -27.49 -7.28
C ARG A 614 24.77 -27.13 -8.76
N LYS A 615 23.75 -27.25 -9.59
CA LYS A 615 23.83 -26.93 -11.02
C LYS A 615 24.04 -25.43 -11.25
N HIS A 616 23.38 -24.58 -10.53
CA HIS A 616 23.34 -23.13 -10.77
C HIS A 616 24.11 -22.29 -9.76
N ILE A 617 24.97 -22.87 -8.92
CA ILE A 617 25.71 -22.19 -7.82
C ILE A 617 26.42 -20.90 -8.30
N ASN A 618 26.98 -20.88 -9.50
CA ASN A 618 27.68 -19.71 -10.03
C ASN A 618 26.72 -18.56 -10.36
N HIS A 619 25.49 -18.83 -10.71
CA HIS A 619 24.43 -17.85 -10.94
C HIS A 619 23.81 -17.41 -9.60
N LEU A 620 23.49 -18.38 -8.73
CA LEU A 620 22.80 -18.17 -7.46
C LEU A 620 23.58 -17.34 -6.44
N ARG A 621 24.93 -17.37 -6.49
CA ARG A 621 25.79 -16.61 -5.56
C ARG A 621 25.50 -15.09 -5.58
N PHE A 622 24.90 -14.56 -6.64
CA PHE A 622 24.56 -13.16 -6.80
C PHE A 622 23.12 -12.85 -6.39
N ARG A 623 22.34 -13.86 -6.00
CA ARG A 623 20.95 -13.69 -5.57
C ARG A 623 20.88 -13.38 -4.07
N TYR A 624 19.73 -12.85 -3.65
CA TYR A 624 19.43 -12.56 -2.27
C TYR A 624 19.20 -13.86 -1.47
N LEU A 625 19.49 -13.84 -0.18
CA LEU A 625 19.03 -14.87 0.75
C LEU A 625 17.51 -14.77 0.89
N ALA A 626 16.86 -15.90 1.15
CA ALA A 626 15.41 -15.93 1.37
C ALA A 626 15.03 -15.15 2.63
N ASP A 627 14.41 -13.98 2.44
CA ASP A 627 13.93 -13.10 3.50
C ASP A 627 12.75 -12.26 2.94
N PRO A 628 11.57 -12.29 3.58
CA PRO A 628 10.43 -11.47 3.17
C PRO A 628 10.74 -9.98 3.03
N LYS A 629 11.65 -9.45 3.83
CA LYS A 629 12.05 -8.03 3.80
C LYS A 629 12.78 -7.62 2.52
N VAL A 630 13.36 -8.57 1.81
CA VAL A 630 14.11 -8.29 0.56
C VAL A 630 13.38 -8.75 -0.69
N GLU A 631 12.15 -9.23 -0.61
CA GLU A 631 11.38 -9.66 -1.78
C GLU A 631 11.24 -8.54 -2.82
N VAL A 632 11.01 -7.31 -2.38
CA VAL A 632 10.91 -6.15 -3.26
C VAL A 632 12.20 -5.89 -4.04
N PHE A 633 13.37 -6.22 -3.45
CA PHE A 633 14.66 -6.12 -4.13
C PHE A 633 14.91 -7.30 -5.06
N ALA A 634 14.45 -8.48 -4.67
CA ALA A 634 14.68 -9.74 -5.39
C ALA A 634 13.69 -9.96 -6.57
N ARG A 635 12.54 -9.29 -6.57
CA ARG A 635 11.46 -9.47 -7.56
C ARG A 635 11.84 -9.09 -9.01
N ALA A 636 12.95 -8.38 -9.20
CA ALA A 636 13.46 -7.98 -10.50
C ALA A 636 14.94 -8.34 -10.63
N VAL A 637 15.27 -9.02 -11.74
CA VAL A 637 16.61 -9.59 -11.96
C VAL A 637 17.65 -8.52 -12.30
N ASP A 638 17.29 -7.58 -13.16
CA ASP A 638 18.18 -6.51 -13.59
C ASP A 638 18.21 -5.38 -12.56
N ALA A 639 19.41 -4.99 -12.13
CA ALA A 639 19.58 -3.78 -11.37
C ALA A 639 19.33 -2.58 -12.28
N PRO A 640 18.29 -1.76 -12.04
CA PRO A 640 18.08 -0.55 -12.81
C PRO A 640 19.21 0.43 -12.54
N ARG A 641 19.46 1.36 -13.48
CA ARG A 641 20.46 2.41 -13.28
C ARG A 641 20.21 3.24 -12.04
N ARG A 642 18.95 3.53 -11.76
CA ARG A 642 18.47 4.21 -10.53
C ARG A 642 17.07 3.73 -10.22
N ARG A 643 16.67 3.80 -8.95
CA ARG A 643 15.30 3.60 -8.46
C ARG A 643 14.79 4.93 -7.93
N VAL A 644 13.75 5.44 -8.57
CA VAL A 644 13.14 6.74 -8.24
C VAL A 644 11.74 6.52 -7.67
N LEU A 645 11.47 7.07 -6.50
CA LEU A 645 10.12 7.24 -5.98
C LEU A 645 9.59 8.60 -6.44
N PHE A 646 8.61 8.60 -7.32
CA PHE A 646 7.99 9.80 -7.88
C PHE A 646 6.68 10.09 -7.15
N ILE A 647 6.66 11.11 -6.29
CA ILE A 647 5.51 11.50 -5.47
C ILE A 647 4.78 12.66 -6.14
N GLU A 648 3.47 12.46 -6.40
CA GLU A 648 2.60 13.44 -7.08
C GLU A 648 1.22 13.51 -6.40
N ASP A 649 0.46 14.55 -6.65
CA ASP A 649 -0.92 14.71 -6.14
C ASP A 649 -1.82 13.54 -6.51
N LEU A 650 -1.81 13.16 -7.78
CA LEU A 650 -2.58 12.08 -8.37
C LEU A 650 -1.69 11.26 -9.30
N VAL A 651 -2.16 10.11 -9.77
CA VAL A 651 -1.51 9.40 -10.87
C VAL A 651 -1.49 10.33 -12.09
N PRO A 652 -0.30 10.72 -12.62
CA PRO A 652 -0.19 11.81 -13.59
C PRO A 652 -0.56 11.38 -15.01
N LEU A 653 -1.86 11.30 -15.29
CA LEU A 653 -2.39 11.00 -16.61
C LEU A 653 -2.63 12.31 -17.38
N ARG A 654 -2.23 12.35 -18.66
CA ARG A 654 -2.36 13.54 -19.51
C ARG A 654 -3.80 14.04 -19.63
N ARG A 655 -4.77 13.13 -19.62
CA ARG A 655 -6.19 13.44 -19.71
C ARG A 655 -6.78 14.20 -18.51
N ILE A 656 -6.10 14.19 -17.36
CA ILE A 656 -6.57 14.88 -16.15
C ILE A 656 -6.39 16.39 -16.26
N GLY A 657 -5.36 16.84 -16.98
CA GLY A 657 -5.09 18.26 -17.18
C GLY A 657 -3.63 18.57 -17.47
N SER A 658 -3.37 19.78 -17.96
CA SER A 658 -2.03 20.22 -18.36
C SER A 658 -0.97 20.18 -17.24
N GLY A 659 -1.39 20.28 -15.97
CA GLY A 659 -0.47 20.18 -14.83
C GLY A 659 0.15 18.80 -14.63
N PHE A 660 -0.40 17.74 -15.22
CA PHE A 660 0.14 16.37 -15.10
C PHE A 660 0.93 15.90 -16.32
N VAL A 661 0.87 16.65 -17.43
CA VAL A 661 1.59 16.29 -18.67
C VAL A 661 3.09 16.22 -18.44
N ARG A 662 3.65 17.20 -17.72
CA ARG A 662 5.08 17.25 -17.44
C ARG A 662 5.52 16.08 -16.52
N SER A 663 4.80 15.78 -15.46
CA SER A 663 5.07 14.63 -14.61
C SER A 663 5.00 13.32 -15.38
N ASN A 664 4.04 13.19 -16.32
CA ASN A 664 3.93 12.06 -17.23
C ASN A 664 5.17 11.96 -18.16
N ASP A 665 5.58 13.07 -18.79
CA ASP A 665 6.76 13.13 -19.66
C ASP A 665 8.06 12.79 -18.90
N LEU A 666 8.19 13.23 -17.63
CA LEU A 666 9.30 12.87 -16.74
C LEU A 666 9.38 11.35 -16.54
N ILE A 667 8.26 10.72 -16.19
CA ILE A 667 8.18 9.28 -15.94
C ILE A 667 8.53 8.51 -17.22
N HIS A 668 7.97 8.90 -18.37
CA HIS A 668 8.31 8.28 -19.66
C HIS A 668 9.79 8.40 -20.00
N THR A 669 10.36 9.59 -19.81
CA THR A 669 11.77 9.82 -20.13
C THR A 669 12.68 9.05 -19.17
N MET A 670 12.44 9.10 -17.86
CA MET A 670 13.19 8.32 -16.87
C MET A 670 13.15 6.82 -17.19
N SER A 671 11.95 6.28 -17.50
CA SER A 671 11.81 4.86 -17.87
C SER A 671 12.60 4.51 -19.13
N SER A 672 12.57 5.39 -20.16
CA SER A 672 13.35 5.18 -21.41
C SER A 672 14.86 5.24 -21.19
N MET A 673 15.33 5.93 -20.15
CA MET A 673 16.74 5.99 -19.72
C MET A 673 17.19 4.77 -18.90
N GLY A 674 16.30 3.80 -18.65
CA GLY A 674 16.56 2.62 -17.82
C GLY A 674 16.49 2.90 -16.32
N VAL A 675 15.79 3.95 -15.91
CA VAL A 675 15.48 4.26 -14.52
C VAL A 675 14.18 3.54 -14.13
N PHE A 676 14.18 2.87 -13.00
CA PHE A 676 12.96 2.29 -12.46
C PHE A 676 12.18 3.37 -11.68
N VAL A 677 10.94 3.60 -12.07
CA VAL A 677 10.10 4.64 -11.47
C VAL A 677 8.93 3.98 -10.73
N THR A 678 8.81 4.28 -9.45
CA THR A 678 7.59 4.02 -8.67
C THR A 678 6.81 5.31 -8.53
N VAL A 679 5.61 5.37 -9.07
CA VAL A 679 4.69 6.53 -8.96
C VAL A 679 3.84 6.38 -7.71
N TYR A 680 3.92 7.35 -6.82
CA TYR A 680 3.18 7.36 -5.57
C TYR A 680 2.23 8.57 -5.52
N PRO A 681 0.91 8.38 -5.69
CA PRO A 681 -0.06 9.46 -5.55
C PRO A 681 -0.34 9.72 -4.06
N VAL A 682 -0.35 11.00 -3.65
CA VAL A 682 -0.71 11.34 -2.26
C VAL A 682 -2.22 11.34 -2.02
N ASN A 683 -3.02 11.40 -3.08
CA ASN A 683 -4.47 11.25 -3.03
C ASN A 683 -4.89 9.97 -3.78
N PRO A 684 -5.95 9.28 -3.35
CA PRO A 684 -6.40 8.04 -3.96
C PRO A 684 -6.71 8.19 -5.46
N SER A 685 -6.45 7.12 -6.22
CA SER A 685 -6.76 7.05 -7.65
C SER A 685 -8.03 6.25 -7.89
N GLU A 686 -8.93 6.79 -8.73
CA GLU A 686 -10.15 6.11 -9.18
C GLU A 686 -9.96 5.34 -10.50
N PHE A 687 -8.75 5.39 -11.10
CA PHE A 687 -8.49 4.77 -12.40
C PHE A 687 -8.08 3.31 -12.27
N SER A 688 -8.59 2.48 -13.19
CA SER A 688 -8.12 1.09 -13.32
C SER A 688 -6.68 1.02 -13.84
N PRO A 689 -5.92 -0.05 -13.53
CA PRO A 689 -4.57 -0.25 -14.09
C PRO A 689 -4.52 -0.15 -15.62
N ALA A 690 -5.49 -0.73 -16.33
CA ALA A 690 -5.56 -0.63 -17.79
C ALA A 690 -5.67 0.82 -18.27
N ALA A 691 -6.45 1.64 -17.58
CA ALA A 691 -6.60 3.06 -17.89
C ALA A 691 -5.35 3.89 -17.54
N MET A 692 -4.57 3.48 -16.54
CA MET A 692 -3.30 4.13 -16.17
C MET A 692 -2.20 3.78 -17.17
N TYR A 693 -2.02 2.51 -17.48
CA TYR A 693 -0.99 2.03 -18.39
C TYR A 693 -1.29 2.26 -19.89
N ALA A 694 -2.48 2.79 -20.21
CA ALA A 694 -2.72 3.37 -21.53
C ALA A 694 -1.97 4.70 -21.75
N ASP A 695 -1.52 5.36 -20.67
CA ASP A 695 -0.86 6.67 -20.72
C ASP A 695 0.48 6.72 -19.96
N LEU A 696 0.79 5.75 -19.10
CA LEU A 696 2.07 5.61 -18.40
C LEU A 696 2.90 4.45 -18.96
N PRO A 697 4.23 4.47 -18.80
CA PRO A 697 5.08 3.34 -19.18
C PRO A 697 4.65 2.08 -18.42
N ASP A 698 4.53 0.97 -19.14
CA ASP A 698 4.17 -0.32 -18.54
C ASP A 698 5.26 -0.90 -17.62
N THR A 699 6.47 -0.34 -17.64
CA THR A 699 7.58 -0.66 -16.73
C THR A 699 7.60 0.17 -15.46
N ALA A 700 6.75 1.19 -15.33
CA ALA A 700 6.60 1.96 -14.11
C ALA A 700 5.66 1.26 -13.13
N GLU A 701 6.03 1.23 -11.84
CA GLU A 701 5.16 0.74 -10.77
C GLU A 701 4.27 1.87 -10.28
N VAL A 702 2.94 1.70 -10.30
CA VAL A 702 1.99 2.76 -9.90
C VAL A 702 1.23 2.35 -8.65
N MET A 703 1.49 3.01 -7.53
CA MET A 703 0.90 2.72 -6.21
C MET A 703 -0.52 3.29 -6.10
N HIS A 704 -1.42 2.85 -6.98
CA HIS A 704 -2.76 3.42 -7.15
C HIS A 704 -3.73 3.14 -6.00
N ASP A 705 -3.43 2.15 -5.16
CA ASP A 705 -4.21 1.74 -3.98
C ASP A 705 -3.73 2.43 -2.69
N ARG A 706 -2.70 3.28 -2.78
CA ARG A 706 -2.08 3.98 -1.65
C ARG A 706 -2.44 5.46 -1.65
N SER A 707 -2.27 6.06 -0.48
CA SER A 707 -2.53 7.48 -0.22
C SER A 707 -1.48 8.08 0.71
N LEU A 708 -1.64 9.36 1.05
CA LEU A 708 -0.76 10.01 2.03
C LEU A 708 -0.76 9.27 3.40
N GLY A 709 -1.87 8.64 3.78
CA GLY A 709 -1.98 7.89 5.03
C GLY A 709 -1.05 6.68 5.10
N ASP A 710 -0.78 6.05 3.94
CA ASP A 710 -0.02 4.81 3.84
C ASP A 710 1.48 5.04 3.65
N LEU A 711 1.92 6.31 3.47
CA LEU A 711 3.28 6.63 3.07
C LEU A 711 4.34 6.20 4.09
N ASP A 712 4.07 6.33 5.40
CA ASP A 712 5.01 5.92 6.45
C ASP A 712 5.29 4.41 6.39
N THR A 713 4.22 3.61 6.31
CA THR A 713 4.31 2.15 6.18
C THR A 713 5.02 1.75 4.89
N PHE A 714 4.65 2.37 3.77
CA PHE A 714 5.27 2.13 2.48
C PHE A 714 6.78 2.42 2.46
N LEU A 715 7.20 3.54 3.04
CA LEU A 715 8.63 3.89 3.14
C LEU A 715 9.39 2.95 4.07
N ALA A 716 8.76 2.47 5.15
CA ALA A 716 9.34 1.48 6.04
C ALA A 716 9.50 0.11 5.35
N GLU A 717 8.46 -0.37 4.64
CA GLU A 717 8.49 -1.62 3.85
C GLU A 717 9.58 -1.59 2.77
N ARG A 718 9.93 -0.40 2.26
CA ARG A 718 10.89 -0.20 1.18
C ARG A 718 12.16 0.54 1.62
N GLY A 719 12.54 0.40 2.87
CA GLY A 719 13.75 1.01 3.42
C GLY A 719 15.00 0.70 2.59
N GLY A 720 15.70 1.74 2.11
CA GLY A 720 16.90 1.60 1.27
C GLY A 720 16.66 1.13 -0.17
N TYR A 721 15.39 1.02 -0.61
CA TYR A 721 15.07 0.59 -1.98
C TYR A 721 15.30 1.68 -3.02
N TYR A 722 15.00 2.94 -2.70
CA TYR A 722 15.11 4.06 -3.61
C TYR A 722 16.43 4.80 -3.48
N ASP A 723 17.03 5.15 -4.62
CA ASP A 723 18.22 6.00 -4.70
C ASP A 723 17.85 7.48 -4.64
N LEU A 724 16.63 7.83 -5.12
CA LEU A 724 16.14 9.19 -5.22
C LEU A 724 14.63 9.25 -5.00
N ILE A 725 14.18 10.30 -4.31
CA ILE A 725 12.77 10.66 -4.15
C ILE A 725 12.54 11.95 -4.94
N TRP A 726 11.69 11.90 -5.95
CA TRP A 726 11.23 13.04 -6.74
C TRP A 726 9.90 13.51 -6.21
N VAL A 727 9.84 14.70 -5.66
CA VAL A 727 8.63 15.28 -5.09
C VAL A 727 8.11 16.37 -6.01
N ALA A 728 7.02 16.11 -6.69
CA ALA A 728 6.33 17.10 -7.51
C ALA A 728 5.55 18.06 -6.59
N ARG A 729 5.75 19.36 -6.79
CA ARG A 729 5.06 20.47 -6.13
C ARG A 729 5.48 20.71 -4.67
N THR A 730 5.62 21.97 -4.31
CA THR A 730 6.04 22.42 -2.97
C THR A 730 5.10 21.94 -1.86
N HIS A 731 3.79 22.02 -2.09
CA HIS A 731 2.80 21.60 -1.09
C HIS A 731 2.84 20.10 -0.77
N ASN A 732 3.29 19.26 -1.71
CA ASN A 732 3.49 17.83 -1.42
C ASN A 732 4.71 17.64 -0.51
N LEU A 733 5.80 18.38 -0.73
CA LEU A 733 6.94 18.35 0.17
C LEU A 733 6.52 18.70 1.61
N ASP A 734 5.70 19.76 1.77
CA ASP A 734 5.21 20.17 3.09
C ASP A 734 4.39 19.08 3.78
N ARG A 735 3.55 18.36 3.03
CA ARG A 735 2.71 17.25 3.54
C ARG A 735 3.51 16.03 3.97
N ILE A 736 4.63 15.75 3.30
CA ILE A 736 5.38 14.50 3.46
C ILE A 736 6.70 14.67 4.23
N LEU A 737 7.18 15.87 4.48
CA LEU A 737 8.50 16.16 5.04
C LEU A 737 8.77 15.39 6.35
N THR A 738 7.82 15.45 7.29
CA THR A 738 7.96 14.76 8.58
C THR A 738 8.08 13.25 8.41
N ARG A 739 7.43 12.67 7.39
CA ARG A 739 7.47 11.24 7.07
C ARG A 739 8.80 10.87 6.44
N LEU A 740 9.29 11.68 5.51
CA LEU A 740 10.61 11.51 4.89
C LEU A 740 11.75 11.56 5.92
N THR A 741 11.69 12.50 6.85
CA THR A 741 12.73 12.64 7.90
C THR A 741 12.76 11.44 8.83
N ARG A 742 11.62 10.83 9.15
CA ARG A 742 11.55 9.60 9.96
C ARG A 742 12.14 8.40 9.21
N SER A 743 11.83 8.24 7.94
CA SER A 743 12.30 7.10 7.14
C SER A 743 13.80 7.16 6.83
N THR A 744 14.41 8.35 6.81
CA THR A 744 15.84 8.51 6.53
C THR A 744 16.76 8.23 7.73
N THR A 745 16.21 7.97 8.92
CA THR A 745 16.98 7.69 10.13
C THR A 745 17.45 6.23 10.27
N GLY A 746 17.12 5.33 9.32
CA GLY A 746 17.52 3.92 9.32
C GLY A 746 18.97 3.69 8.86
N ALA A 747 19.46 2.45 9.06
CA ALA A 747 20.80 2.02 8.66
C ALA A 747 20.90 1.92 7.13
N GLY A 748 21.36 2.95 6.45
CA GLY A 748 21.59 3.00 5.01
C GLY A 748 21.90 4.41 4.53
N ARG A 749 22.38 4.53 3.27
CA ARG A 749 22.51 5.86 2.64
C ARG A 749 21.12 6.42 2.38
N PRO A 750 20.75 7.59 2.92
CA PRO A 750 19.44 8.18 2.67
C PRO A 750 19.28 8.48 1.16
N PRO A 751 18.09 8.30 0.58
CA PRO A 751 17.82 8.67 -0.81
C PRO A 751 17.99 10.18 -0.97
N ARG A 752 18.46 10.60 -2.15
CA ARG A 752 18.46 12.02 -2.52
C ARG A 752 17.02 12.47 -2.72
N VAL A 753 16.72 13.71 -2.35
CA VAL A 753 15.39 14.32 -2.55
C VAL A 753 15.51 15.44 -3.58
N VAL A 754 14.70 15.36 -4.61
CA VAL A 754 14.55 16.41 -5.64
C VAL A 754 13.15 17.01 -5.49
N LEU A 755 13.09 18.32 -5.30
CA LEU A 755 11.84 19.06 -5.36
C LEU A 755 11.60 19.54 -6.79
N ASP A 756 10.46 19.19 -7.37
CA ASP A 756 10.02 19.71 -8.66
C ASP A 756 8.98 20.81 -8.43
N THR A 757 9.24 22.00 -8.93
CA THR A 757 8.38 23.15 -8.68
C THR A 757 7.02 23.03 -9.37
N GLU A 758 6.96 22.44 -10.58
CA GLU A 758 5.82 22.49 -11.51
C GLU A 758 5.44 23.96 -11.85
N ALA A 759 5.41 24.83 -10.88
CA ALA A 759 5.26 26.27 -10.95
C ALA A 759 5.46 26.88 -9.55
N ILE A 760 6.00 28.08 -9.47
CA ILE A 760 6.05 28.84 -8.23
C ILE A 760 4.67 29.48 -7.98
N ALA A 761 3.92 28.95 -7.01
CA ALA A 761 2.53 29.40 -6.74
C ALA A 761 2.46 30.87 -6.31
N ALA A 762 3.46 31.37 -5.60
CA ALA A 762 3.57 32.77 -5.19
C ALA A 762 3.58 33.73 -6.39
N LEU A 763 4.19 33.36 -7.54
CA LEU A 763 4.16 34.17 -8.76
C LEU A 763 2.73 34.29 -9.33
N ARG A 764 1.97 33.21 -9.31
CA ARG A 764 0.56 33.23 -9.75
C ARG A 764 -0.30 34.07 -8.82
N GLU A 765 -0.11 33.94 -7.51
CA GLU A 765 -0.84 34.74 -6.53
C GLU A 765 -0.49 36.24 -6.66
N ALA A 766 0.77 36.56 -6.87
CA ALA A 766 1.19 37.94 -7.13
C ALA A 766 0.52 38.54 -8.39
N ALA A 767 0.49 37.75 -9.48
CA ALA A 767 -0.17 38.19 -10.70
C ALA A 767 -1.68 38.35 -10.51
N ARG A 768 -2.34 37.44 -9.78
CA ARG A 768 -3.76 37.52 -9.44
C ARG A 768 -4.08 38.76 -8.59
N ARG A 769 -3.27 39.05 -7.55
CA ARG A 769 -3.47 40.22 -6.69
C ARG A 769 -3.28 41.53 -7.43
N ARG A 770 -2.26 41.62 -8.28
CA ARG A 770 -2.08 42.81 -9.14
C ARG A 770 -3.30 43.11 -9.99
N LEU A 771 -4.00 42.04 -10.44
CA LEU A 771 -5.19 42.22 -11.25
C LEU A 771 -6.46 42.55 -10.42
N GLN A 772 -6.64 41.91 -9.27
CA GLN A 772 -7.89 42.00 -8.48
C GLN A 772 -7.82 43.03 -7.35
N ARG A 773 -6.60 43.32 -6.84
CA ARG A 773 -6.35 44.18 -5.68
C ARG A 773 -5.04 44.97 -5.86
N PRO A 774 -4.95 45.85 -6.86
CA PRO A 774 -3.70 46.51 -7.24
C PRO A 774 -3.12 47.40 -6.11
N ASP A 775 -3.98 47.89 -5.19
CA ASP A 775 -3.57 48.75 -4.10
C ASP A 775 -3.08 48.04 -2.84
N GLU A 776 -3.22 46.68 -2.79
CA GLU A 776 -2.73 45.88 -1.66
C GLU A 776 -1.25 45.50 -1.87
N PRO A 777 -0.33 45.90 -0.95
CA PRO A 777 1.06 45.54 -1.06
C PRO A 777 1.21 43.99 -0.92
N PHE A 778 2.02 43.36 -1.77
CA PHE A 778 2.34 41.95 -1.72
C PHE A 778 3.85 41.77 -1.82
N ASP A 779 4.45 41.27 -0.75
CA ASP A 779 5.86 40.92 -0.71
C ASP A 779 6.08 39.56 -1.39
N LEU A 780 6.51 39.57 -2.65
CA LEU A 780 6.70 38.39 -3.47
C LEU A 780 7.86 37.53 -2.95
N ASP A 781 8.97 38.15 -2.53
CA ASP A 781 10.15 37.44 -2.06
C ASP A 781 9.85 36.69 -0.76
N ALA A 782 9.15 37.33 0.17
CA ALA A 782 8.69 36.69 1.40
C ALA A 782 7.69 35.57 1.11
N ALA A 783 6.82 35.73 0.11
CA ALA A 783 5.88 34.65 -0.29
C ALA A 783 6.59 33.45 -0.90
N ILE A 784 7.60 33.67 -1.76
CA ILE A 784 8.42 32.58 -2.34
C ILE A 784 9.23 31.89 -1.24
N LEU A 785 9.90 32.65 -0.37
CA LEU A 785 10.64 32.07 0.75
C LEU A 785 9.77 31.24 1.68
N LYS A 786 8.52 31.65 1.90
CA LYS A 786 7.54 30.87 2.65
C LYS A 786 7.13 29.59 1.91
N GLU A 787 6.87 29.67 0.61
CA GLU A 787 6.51 28.51 -0.22
C GLU A 787 7.64 27.48 -0.26
N PHE A 788 8.89 27.94 -0.27
CA PHE A 788 10.08 27.11 -0.33
C PHE A 788 10.77 26.88 1.03
N ALA A 789 10.09 27.17 2.13
CA ALA A 789 10.67 27.05 3.48
C ALA A 789 11.28 25.68 3.77
N ASN A 790 10.67 24.62 3.26
CA ASN A 790 11.11 23.24 3.41
C ASN A 790 12.05 22.73 2.30
N ALA A 791 12.29 23.53 1.25
CA ALA A 791 13.10 23.12 0.10
C ALA A 791 14.59 22.91 0.44
N HIS A 792 15.09 23.47 1.56
CA HIS A 792 16.44 23.20 2.05
C HIS A 792 16.70 21.75 2.44
N PHE A 793 15.65 20.95 2.62
CA PHE A 793 15.74 19.50 2.80
C PHE A 793 16.16 18.77 1.50
N CYS A 794 15.93 19.38 0.35
CA CYS A 794 16.18 18.80 -0.96
C CYS A 794 17.60 19.10 -1.44
N GLN A 795 18.22 18.13 -2.11
CA GLN A 795 19.55 18.28 -2.70
C GLN A 795 19.52 19.01 -4.04
N ASN A 796 18.38 18.99 -4.73
CA ASN A 796 18.18 19.74 -5.98
C ASN A 796 16.75 20.25 -6.06
N ILE A 797 16.55 21.37 -6.77
CA ILE A 797 15.25 21.88 -7.16
C ILE A 797 15.17 21.87 -8.68
N ALA A 798 14.19 21.16 -9.26
CA ALA A 798 13.89 21.17 -10.68
C ALA A 798 12.90 22.28 -10.98
N ALA A 799 13.39 23.39 -11.52
CA ALA A 799 12.57 24.52 -11.96
C ALA A 799 12.12 24.33 -13.41
N VAL A 800 10.96 24.86 -13.76
CA VAL A 800 10.37 24.64 -15.09
C VAL A 800 11.00 25.55 -16.16
N THR A 801 11.44 26.75 -15.77
CA THR A 801 12.04 27.76 -16.65
C THR A 801 13.32 28.33 -16.03
N GLU A 802 14.18 28.89 -16.88
CA GLU A 802 15.39 29.60 -16.43
C GLU A 802 15.04 30.82 -15.55
N GLN A 803 13.92 31.49 -15.83
CA GLN A 803 13.46 32.63 -15.04
C GLN A 803 13.11 32.19 -13.59
N GLU A 804 12.40 31.05 -13.43
CA GLU A 804 12.12 30.49 -12.11
C GLU A 804 13.40 30.05 -11.40
N ALA A 805 14.28 29.34 -12.11
CA ALA A 805 15.55 28.90 -11.55
C ALA A 805 16.43 30.09 -11.10
N ALA A 806 16.50 31.16 -11.90
CA ALA A 806 17.22 32.39 -11.55
C ALA A 806 16.60 33.07 -10.31
N THR A 807 15.27 33.14 -10.23
CA THR A 807 14.57 33.69 -9.06
C THR A 807 14.90 32.90 -7.80
N LEU A 808 14.86 31.57 -7.86
CA LEU A 808 15.18 30.70 -6.72
C LEU A 808 16.66 30.81 -6.32
N ARG A 809 17.57 30.88 -7.28
CA ARG A 809 19.02 31.07 -6.99
C ARG A 809 19.28 32.44 -6.33
N ALA A 810 18.60 33.49 -6.77
CA ALA A 810 18.71 34.82 -6.17
C ALA A 810 18.22 34.84 -4.71
N LEU A 811 17.28 34.00 -4.34
CA LEU A 811 16.75 33.82 -2.99
C LEU A 811 17.54 32.79 -2.16
N GLY A 812 18.67 32.28 -2.65
CA GLY A 812 19.59 31.40 -1.92
C GLY A 812 19.47 29.93 -2.22
N PHE A 813 18.61 29.49 -3.15
CA PHE A 813 18.51 28.10 -3.58
C PHE A 813 19.45 27.82 -4.76
N SER A 814 20.75 27.69 -4.47
CA SER A 814 21.82 27.55 -5.48
C SER A 814 21.69 26.34 -6.40
N ASP A 815 21.04 25.28 -5.91
CA ASP A 815 20.95 23.98 -6.59
C ASP A 815 19.70 23.86 -7.48
N ALA A 816 19.08 24.98 -7.83
CA ALA A 816 18.00 25.05 -8.79
C ALA A 816 18.50 24.80 -10.22
N VAL A 817 18.00 23.74 -10.85
CA VAL A 817 18.33 23.28 -12.21
C VAL A 817 17.08 23.34 -13.07
N VAL A 818 17.22 23.76 -14.32
CA VAL A 818 16.08 23.81 -15.26
C VAL A 818 15.80 22.41 -15.82
N VAL A 819 14.58 21.95 -15.62
CA VAL A 819 13.98 20.81 -16.30
C VAL A 819 12.64 21.29 -16.87
N GLY A 820 12.64 21.73 -18.09
CA GLY A 820 11.47 22.30 -18.77
C GLY A 820 10.44 21.26 -19.20
N HIS A 821 9.71 21.56 -20.25
CA HIS A 821 8.82 20.60 -20.91
C HIS A 821 9.53 20.00 -22.12
N VAL A 822 9.29 18.73 -22.40
CA VAL A 822 9.65 18.11 -23.67
C VAL A 822 8.45 18.18 -24.62
N ARG A 823 8.71 18.47 -25.89
CA ARG A 823 7.65 18.45 -26.88
C ARG A 823 8.17 17.97 -28.22
N ASP A 824 7.62 16.88 -28.73
CA ASP A 824 7.85 16.41 -30.08
C ASP A 824 7.01 17.26 -31.06
N LEU A 825 7.60 17.65 -32.16
CA LEU A 825 6.90 18.42 -33.19
C LEU A 825 6.01 17.51 -34.03
N ALA A 826 4.75 17.89 -34.20
CA ALA A 826 3.77 17.19 -35.04
C ALA A 826 2.93 18.18 -35.87
N PRO A 827 3.56 19.00 -36.72
CA PRO A 827 2.82 20.03 -37.44
C PRO A 827 1.76 19.41 -38.36
N THR A 828 0.52 19.84 -38.18
CA THR A 828 -0.63 19.33 -38.91
C THR A 828 -0.62 19.81 -40.36
N PRO A 829 -1.17 19.02 -41.34
CA PRO A 829 -0.91 19.23 -42.78
C PRO A 829 -1.71 20.36 -43.42
N ARG A 830 -2.88 20.76 -42.84
CA ARG A 830 -3.73 21.76 -43.49
C ARG A 830 -3.06 23.13 -43.61
N SER A 831 -3.18 23.72 -44.79
CA SER A 831 -2.74 25.08 -45.09
C SER A 831 -3.62 26.16 -44.42
N PHE A 832 -3.19 27.40 -44.40
CA PHE A 832 -3.95 28.54 -43.92
C PHE A 832 -5.41 28.60 -44.48
N ALA A 833 -5.57 28.39 -45.78
CA ALA A 833 -6.87 28.49 -46.45
C ALA A 833 -7.88 27.43 -46.02
N GLU A 834 -7.39 26.25 -45.61
CA GLU A 834 -8.21 25.12 -45.19
C GLU A 834 -8.62 25.16 -43.70
N ARG A 835 -8.10 26.16 -42.96
CA ARG A 835 -8.38 26.32 -41.53
C ARG A 835 -9.37 27.48 -41.29
N SER A 836 -10.16 27.37 -40.22
CA SER A 836 -11.10 28.45 -39.86
C SER A 836 -11.36 28.45 -38.33
N GLY A 837 -11.78 29.60 -37.78
CA GLY A 837 -12.16 29.75 -36.39
C GLY A 837 -10.97 29.86 -35.42
N PHE A 838 -11.31 30.02 -34.14
CA PHE A 838 -10.39 30.18 -33.02
C PHE A 838 -10.49 29.00 -32.09
N LEU A 839 -9.41 28.66 -31.47
CA LEU A 839 -9.31 27.54 -30.53
C LEU A 839 -8.74 27.99 -29.20
N PHE A 840 -9.39 27.56 -28.13
CA PHE A 840 -8.86 27.55 -26.78
C PHE A 840 -8.93 26.13 -26.22
N ILE A 841 -7.81 25.64 -25.66
CA ILE A 841 -7.78 24.37 -24.93
C ILE A 841 -7.31 24.62 -23.50
N GLY A 842 -8.08 24.14 -22.53
CA GLY A 842 -7.71 24.24 -21.11
C GLY A 842 -8.79 23.70 -20.18
N ALA A 843 -8.37 23.05 -19.10
CA ALA A 843 -9.30 22.56 -18.08
C ALA A 843 -9.87 23.70 -17.23
N LEU A 844 -11.17 23.63 -16.95
CA LEU A 844 -11.94 24.57 -16.13
C LEU A 844 -12.22 23.92 -14.77
N HIS A 845 -11.24 23.87 -13.90
CA HIS A 845 -11.36 23.16 -12.60
C HIS A 845 -12.28 23.87 -11.61
N ALA A 846 -12.24 25.21 -11.59
CA ALA A 846 -13.01 26.05 -10.68
C ALA A 846 -13.31 27.42 -11.33
N ILE A 847 -14.29 28.14 -10.81
CA ILE A 847 -14.68 29.46 -11.31
C ILE A 847 -13.62 30.55 -11.07
N ASP A 848 -12.72 30.33 -10.11
CA ASP A 848 -11.60 31.21 -9.82
C ASP A 848 -10.29 30.76 -10.48
N SER A 849 -10.35 29.77 -11.37
CA SER A 849 -9.19 29.28 -12.10
C SER A 849 -8.73 30.27 -13.19
N PRO A 850 -7.42 30.33 -13.50
CA PRO A 850 -6.91 31.19 -14.57
C PRO A 850 -7.57 30.99 -15.92
N ASN A 851 -7.92 29.74 -16.27
CA ASN A 851 -8.57 29.43 -17.54
C ASN A 851 -10.00 29.94 -17.60
N TYR A 852 -10.77 29.83 -16.50
CA TYR A 852 -12.15 30.34 -16.46
C TYR A 852 -12.17 31.87 -16.53
N ASP A 853 -11.34 32.54 -15.76
CA ASP A 853 -11.16 33.99 -15.79
C ASP A 853 -10.75 34.47 -17.19
N SER A 854 -9.81 33.79 -17.85
CA SER A 854 -9.35 34.07 -19.20
C SER A 854 -10.50 34.04 -20.22
N LEU A 855 -11.34 33.02 -20.14
CA LEU A 855 -12.46 32.83 -21.05
C LEU A 855 -13.56 33.90 -20.80
N CYS A 856 -13.82 34.22 -19.53
CA CYS A 856 -14.76 35.33 -19.22
C CYS A 856 -14.29 36.64 -19.84
N TRP A 857 -13.03 37.01 -19.58
CA TRP A 857 -12.47 38.23 -20.17
C TRP A 857 -12.49 38.22 -21.71
N PHE A 858 -12.10 37.09 -22.33
CA PHE A 858 -12.07 36.96 -23.79
C PHE A 858 -13.46 37.07 -24.41
N VAL A 859 -14.44 36.38 -23.85
CA VAL A 859 -15.81 36.33 -24.39
C VAL A 859 -16.53 37.68 -24.17
N ASP A 860 -16.30 38.31 -23.03
CA ASP A 860 -17.02 39.60 -22.72
C ASP A 860 -16.38 40.81 -23.39
N GLU A 861 -15.04 40.89 -23.43
CA GLU A 861 -14.37 42.12 -23.83
C GLU A 861 -13.65 42.01 -25.19
N VAL A 862 -13.14 40.85 -25.57
CA VAL A 862 -12.34 40.68 -26.81
C VAL A 862 -13.19 40.16 -27.96
N LEU A 863 -13.98 39.13 -27.77
CA LEU A 863 -14.75 38.48 -28.82
C LEU A 863 -15.71 39.40 -29.52
N PRO A 864 -16.46 40.31 -28.86
CA PRO A 864 -17.32 41.30 -29.54
C PRO A 864 -16.55 42.21 -30.51
N LEU A 865 -15.31 42.58 -30.18
CA LEU A 865 -14.47 43.43 -31.02
C LEU A 865 -13.94 42.65 -32.26
N ILE A 866 -13.75 41.36 -32.14
CA ILE A 866 -13.42 40.47 -33.26
C ILE A 866 -14.62 40.31 -34.17
N GLU A 867 -15.81 40.11 -33.61
CA GLU A 867 -17.07 39.97 -34.36
C GLU A 867 -17.39 41.18 -35.22
N GLN A 868 -17.13 42.40 -34.70
CA GLN A 868 -17.29 43.62 -35.46
C GLN A 868 -16.44 43.65 -36.74
N GLN A 869 -15.27 43.01 -36.76
CA GLN A 869 -14.32 43.07 -37.85
C GLN A 869 -14.37 41.85 -38.78
N LEU A 870 -14.66 40.65 -38.26
CA LEU A 870 -14.65 39.39 -39.04
C LEU A 870 -16.06 38.90 -39.36
N GLY A 871 -17.11 39.50 -38.76
CA GLY A 871 -18.51 39.13 -39.01
C GLY A 871 -18.93 37.76 -38.42
N TRP A 872 -20.00 37.23 -38.94
CA TRP A 872 -20.74 36.06 -38.41
C TRP A 872 -20.09 34.70 -38.70
N GLU A 873 -19.12 34.62 -39.59
CA GLU A 873 -18.49 33.34 -40.02
C GLU A 873 -17.48 32.79 -39.00
N THR A 874 -17.06 33.60 -38.06
CA THR A 874 -16.07 33.21 -37.04
C THR A 874 -16.70 32.37 -35.93
N ARG A 875 -15.99 31.27 -35.57
CA ARG A 875 -16.43 30.37 -34.49
C ARG A 875 -15.30 30.25 -33.46
N PHE A 876 -15.67 30.28 -32.22
CA PHE A 876 -14.72 30.06 -31.10
C PHE A 876 -15.00 28.72 -30.43
N SER A 877 -14.05 27.81 -30.49
CA SER A 877 -14.14 26.48 -29.85
C SER A 877 -13.42 26.50 -28.50
N ILE A 878 -14.15 26.14 -27.45
CA ILE A 878 -13.62 25.91 -26.10
C ILE A 878 -13.60 24.41 -25.84
N VAL A 879 -12.41 23.89 -25.49
CA VAL A 879 -12.15 22.45 -25.30
C VAL A 879 -11.50 22.22 -23.95
N GLY A 880 -11.92 21.22 -23.23
CA GLY A 880 -11.29 20.78 -21.98
C GLY A 880 -12.29 20.27 -20.96
N TYR A 881 -11.70 19.69 -19.90
CA TYR A 881 -12.45 19.19 -18.76
C TYR A 881 -13.14 20.34 -18.00
N THR A 882 -14.34 20.08 -17.50
CA THR A 882 -15.07 21.01 -16.64
C THR A 882 -15.29 20.37 -15.27
N GLY A 883 -14.82 21.03 -14.23
CA GLY A 883 -14.95 20.60 -12.84
C GLY A 883 -16.41 20.59 -12.36
N ALA A 884 -16.73 19.73 -11.39
CA ALA A 884 -18.03 19.71 -10.74
C ALA A 884 -18.32 21.08 -10.08
N GLY A 885 -19.47 21.68 -10.40
CA GLY A 885 -19.88 22.99 -9.87
C GLY A 885 -19.42 24.20 -10.70
N VAL A 886 -18.70 24.03 -11.79
CA VAL A 886 -18.38 25.11 -12.75
C VAL A 886 -19.53 25.30 -13.72
N SER A 887 -20.26 26.43 -13.62
CA SER A 887 -21.29 26.75 -14.61
C SER A 887 -20.67 27.26 -15.91
N LEU A 888 -21.12 26.70 -17.02
CA LEU A 888 -20.77 27.11 -18.39
C LEU A 888 -21.88 27.91 -19.07
N ASP A 889 -22.96 28.27 -18.38
CA ASP A 889 -24.15 28.91 -18.98
C ASP A 889 -23.78 30.21 -19.69
N ARG A 890 -22.81 30.95 -19.13
CA ARG A 890 -22.28 32.18 -19.75
C ARG A 890 -21.72 31.95 -21.16
N PHE A 891 -21.16 30.79 -21.44
CA PHE A 891 -20.57 30.46 -22.74
C PHE A 891 -21.54 29.73 -23.66
N LYS A 892 -22.50 28.96 -23.10
CA LYS A 892 -23.48 28.18 -23.88
C LYS A 892 -24.42 29.06 -24.70
N ASP A 893 -24.81 30.17 -24.15
CA ASP A 893 -25.79 31.07 -24.77
C ASP A 893 -25.16 31.99 -25.82
N HIS A 894 -23.83 31.98 -25.95
CA HIS A 894 -23.14 32.85 -26.92
C HIS A 894 -23.13 32.22 -28.31
N PRO A 895 -23.70 32.88 -29.35
CA PRO A 895 -23.94 32.28 -30.69
C PRO A 895 -22.66 31.89 -31.45
N ARG A 896 -21.49 32.42 -31.02
CA ARG A 896 -20.20 32.16 -31.65
C ARG A 896 -19.35 31.13 -30.90
N VAL A 897 -19.75 30.77 -29.70
CA VAL A 897 -19.01 29.85 -28.86
C VAL A 897 -19.49 28.43 -29.03
N THR A 898 -18.58 27.50 -29.23
CA THR A 898 -18.86 26.07 -29.28
C THR A 898 -18.13 25.37 -28.12
N LEU A 899 -18.86 24.86 -27.15
CA LEU A 899 -18.32 24.04 -26.07
C LEU A 899 -18.20 22.59 -26.53
N ARG A 900 -17.01 22.03 -26.52
CA ARG A 900 -16.76 20.65 -26.97
C ARG A 900 -16.50 19.66 -25.82
N GLY A 901 -16.32 20.18 -24.58
CA GLY A 901 -15.98 19.33 -23.43
C GLY A 901 -14.62 18.66 -23.59
N THR A 902 -14.45 17.54 -22.91
CA THR A 902 -13.25 16.70 -23.02
C THR A 902 -13.26 15.91 -24.34
N VAL A 903 -12.16 15.93 -25.08
CA VAL A 903 -11.97 15.19 -26.33
C VAL A 903 -10.92 14.11 -26.16
N ALA A 904 -11.04 13.02 -26.91
CA ALA A 904 -10.05 11.95 -26.90
C ALA A 904 -8.75 12.35 -27.60
N GLU A 905 -8.85 13.09 -28.71
CA GLU A 905 -7.72 13.55 -29.53
C GLU A 905 -7.84 15.04 -29.81
N VAL A 906 -6.75 15.77 -29.59
CA VAL A 906 -6.68 17.23 -29.84
C VAL A 906 -6.16 17.59 -31.22
N GLU A 907 -5.41 16.71 -31.86
CA GLU A 907 -4.79 16.95 -33.17
C GLU A 907 -5.79 17.39 -34.24
N PRO A 908 -6.98 16.77 -34.45
CA PRO A 908 -7.97 17.23 -35.43
C PRO A 908 -8.48 18.66 -35.17
N LEU A 909 -8.45 19.10 -33.92
CA LEU A 909 -8.84 20.49 -33.58
C LEU A 909 -7.75 21.47 -33.99
N TYR A 910 -6.49 21.15 -33.70
CA TYR A 910 -5.36 21.96 -34.16
C TYR A 910 -5.23 21.96 -35.68
N ASP A 911 -5.60 20.87 -36.36
CA ASP A 911 -5.58 20.80 -37.83
C ASP A 911 -6.64 21.70 -38.50
N THR A 912 -7.81 21.88 -37.86
CA THR A 912 -8.96 22.59 -38.44
C THR A 912 -9.04 24.05 -38.05
N HIS A 913 -8.45 24.47 -36.91
CA HIS A 913 -8.51 25.84 -36.44
C HIS A 913 -7.34 26.68 -36.96
N ARG A 914 -7.62 27.97 -37.24
CA ARG A 914 -6.65 28.87 -37.84
C ARG A 914 -5.77 29.59 -36.81
N VAL A 915 -6.35 29.99 -35.70
CA VAL A 915 -5.67 30.76 -34.64
C VAL A 915 -5.95 30.11 -33.28
N PHE A 916 -4.89 29.95 -32.49
CA PHE A 916 -5.03 29.61 -31.08
C PHE A 916 -5.01 30.88 -30.23
N VAL A 917 -5.93 31.00 -29.29
CA VAL A 917 -6.01 32.15 -28.38
C VAL A 917 -5.65 31.74 -26.96
N ALA A 918 -4.72 32.48 -26.37
CA ALA A 918 -4.27 32.28 -24.99
C ALA A 918 -4.44 33.56 -24.14
N PRO A 919 -5.69 33.91 -23.78
CA PRO A 919 -6.03 35.19 -23.14
C PRO A 919 -5.80 35.17 -21.62
N THR A 920 -4.77 34.51 -21.14
CA THR A 920 -4.53 34.29 -19.71
C THR A 920 -4.04 35.56 -19.02
N ARG A 921 -4.78 36.02 -18.00
CA ARG A 921 -4.47 37.28 -17.28
C ARG A 921 -3.59 37.06 -16.05
N TYR A 922 -3.58 35.89 -15.45
CA TYR A 922 -2.67 35.50 -14.38
C TYR A 922 -2.35 34.01 -14.45
N ALA A 923 -1.07 33.65 -14.27
CA ALA A 923 -0.57 32.29 -14.29
C ALA A 923 0.82 32.24 -13.64
N ALA A 924 1.30 31.03 -13.34
CA ALA A 924 2.70 30.75 -13.07
C ALA A 924 3.09 29.46 -13.81
N GLY A 925 4.40 29.21 -13.91
CA GLY A 925 4.93 28.09 -14.65
C GLY A 925 4.90 28.32 -16.16
N THR A 926 5.09 27.25 -16.92
CA THR A 926 5.10 27.32 -18.38
C THR A 926 3.70 27.21 -18.95
N PRO A 927 3.30 28.07 -19.91
CA PRO A 927 2.00 28.00 -20.56
C PRO A 927 1.97 26.84 -21.57
N TYR A 928 1.90 25.59 -21.11
CA TYR A 928 1.95 24.38 -21.93
C TYR A 928 1.01 24.41 -23.15
N LYS A 929 -0.17 25.03 -23.01
CA LYS A 929 -1.13 25.18 -24.11
C LYS A 929 -0.57 25.90 -25.33
N ILE A 930 0.40 26.82 -25.13
CA ILE A 930 1.05 27.53 -26.25
C ILE A 930 2.07 26.60 -26.92
N TYR A 931 2.85 25.88 -26.14
CA TYR A 931 3.79 24.87 -26.69
C TYR A 931 3.05 23.83 -27.48
N GLU A 932 1.90 23.39 -26.99
CA GLU A 932 1.07 22.40 -27.67
C GLU A 932 0.52 22.94 -29.00
N ALA A 933 -0.09 24.13 -29.00
CA ALA A 933 -0.60 24.74 -30.23
C ALA A 933 0.53 24.96 -31.27
N ALA A 934 1.65 25.48 -30.82
CA ALA A 934 2.82 25.73 -31.68
C ALA A 934 3.44 24.43 -32.24
N SER A 935 3.48 23.33 -31.44
CA SER A 935 3.98 22.04 -31.91
C SER A 935 3.13 21.42 -33.02
N PHE A 936 1.83 21.69 -33.01
CA PHE A 936 0.93 21.33 -34.11
C PHE A 936 0.93 22.37 -35.25
N GLY A 937 1.72 23.43 -35.07
CA GLY A 937 1.89 24.45 -36.07
C GLY A 937 0.66 25.39 -36.18
N VAL A 938 0.02 25.70 -35.10
CA VAL A 938 -1.06 26.70 -35.04
C VAL A 938 -0.52 28.00 -34.40
N PRO A 939 -0.45 29.13 -35.14
CA PRO A 939 0.00 30.38 -34.59
C PRO A 939 -0.90 30.89 -33.46
N VAL A 940 -0.27 31.55 -32.49
CA VAL A 940 -0.86 31.90 -31.22
C VAL A 940 -0.97 33.43 -31.06
N VAL A 941 -2.10 33.87 -30.50
CA VAL A 941 -2.22 35.21 -29.90
C VAL A 941 -2.28 35.04 -28.38
N ALA A 942 -1.36 35.65 -27.65
CA ALA A 942 -1.21 35.46 -26.21
C ALA A 942 -1.13 36.81 -25.47
N THR A 943 -1.33 36.76 -24.18
CA THR A 943 -1.05 37.91 -23.31
C THR A 943 0.44 38.07 -23.07
N LYS A 944 0.87 39.30 -22.77
CA LYS A 944 2.25 39.63 -22.42
C LYS A 944 2.80 38.75 -21.30
N LEU A 945 1.98 38.45 -20.30
CA LEU A 945 2.36 37.54 -19.20
C LEU A 945 2.88 36.19 -19.71
N LEU A 946 2.16 35.58 -20.65
CA LEU A 946 2.52 34.26 -21.16
C LEU A 946 3.75 34.32 -22.10
N ALA A 947 3.86 35.37 -22.90
CA ALA A 947 5.04 35.59 -23.76
C ALA A 947 6.32 35.77 -22.91
N ASP A 948 6.24 36.60 -21.85
CA ASP A 948 7.34 36.79 -20.90
C ASP A 948 7.75 35.48 -20.19
N GLN A 949 6.79 34.63 -19.80
CA GLN A 949 7.07 33.32 -19.18
C GLN A 949 7.82 32.37 -20.14
N MET A 950 7.58 32.46 -21.43
CA MET A 950 8.23 31.64 -22.46
C MET A 950 9.52 32.25 -22.99
N GLY A 951 9.74 33.56 -22.81
CA GLY A 951 10.82 34.29 -23.47
C GLY A 951 10.61 34.39 -24.99
N TRP A 952 9.37 34.36 -25.47
CA TRP A 952 9.02 34.46 -26.88
C TRP A 952 8.72 35.93 -27.27
N GLU A 953 9.07 36.28 -28.51
CA GLU A 953 9.06 37.69 -28.97
C GLU A 953 7.80 37.96 -29.82
N ASP A 954 7.20 39.16 -29.59
CA ASP A 954 6.04 39.63 -30.35
C ASP A 954 6.38 39.78 -31.83
N GLY A 955 5.51 39.31 -32.71
CA GLY A 955 5.65 39.34 -34.17
C GLY A 955 6.67 38.33 -34.71
N LYS A 956 7.29 37.52 -33.87
CA LYS A 956 8.28 36.50 -34.28
C LYS A 956 7.79 35.08 -34.10
N GLU A 957 7.52 34.64 -32.88
CA GLU A 957 6.98 33.30 -32.56
C GLU A 957 5.48 33.34 -32.30
N LEU A 958 4.94 34.47 -31.83
CA LEU A 958 3.53 34.68 -31.53
C LEU A 958 3.17 36.17 -31.63
N LEU A 959 1.88 36.51 -31.48
CA LEU A 959 1.47 37.91 -31.27
C LEU A 959 1.12 38.14 -29.79
N VAL A 960 1.60 39.31 -29.28
CA VAL A 960 1.49 39.64 -27.86
C VAL A 960 0.52 40.81 -27.66
N ALA A 961 -0.42 40.68 -26.74
CA ALA A 961 -1.33 41.73 -26.35
C ALA A 961 -1.28 42.05 -24.84
N ASP A 962 -1.44 43.30 -24.51
CA ASP A 962 -1.63 43.73 -23.11
C ASP A 962 -3.04 43.40 -22.64
N ILE A 963 -3.19 42.88 -21.44
CA ILE A 963 -4.51 42.62 -20.82
C ILE A 963 -5.32 43.91 -20.56
N ALA A 964 -4.66 45.04 -20.50
CA ALA A 964 -5.31 46.38 -20.36
C ALA A 964 -5.89 46.89 -21.68
N ASP A 965 -5.53 46.29 -22.84
CA ASP A 965 -6.04 46.66 -24.18
C ASP A 965 -6.69 45.47 -24.90
N PRO A 966 -7.97 45.17 -24.59
CA PRO A 966 -8.74 44.13 -25.29
C PRO A 966 -8.80 44.33 -26.81
N ALA A 967 -8.78 45.63 -27.24
CA ALA A 967 -8.79 45.97 -28.65
C ALA A 967 -7.48 45.58 -29.37
N GLN A 968 -6.33 45.66 -28.70
CA GLN A 968 -5.07 45.15 -29.22
C GLN A 968 -5.16 43.64 -29.44
N PHE A 969 -5.65 42.87 -28.46
CA PHE A 969 -5.84 41.44 -28.58
C PHE A 969 -6.75 41.09 -29.78
N ALA A 970 -7.88 41.75 -29.89
CA ALA A 970 -8.79 41.58 -31.00
C ALA A 970 -8.14 41.91 -32.36
N ARG A 971 -7.40 43.04 -32.46
CA ARG A 971 -6.64 43.39 -33.68
C ARG A 971 -5.66 42.29 -34.08
N HIS A 972 -4.87 41.77 -33.13
CA HIS A 972 -3.91 40.70 -33.39
C HIS A 972 -4.59 39.44 -33.90
N VAL A 973 -5.70 39.01 -33.28
CA VAL A 973 -6.48 37.86 -33.76
C VAL A 973 -6.99 38.10 -35.18
N VAL A 974 -7.54 39.29 -35.47
CA VAL A 974 -8.07 39.62 -36.81
C VAL A 974 -6.94 39.66 -37.87
N THR A 975 -5.80 40.29 -37.53
CA THR A 975 -4.63 40.35 -38.43
C THR A 975 -4.12 38.96 -38.77
N LEU A 976 -3.89 38.15 -37.74
CA LEU A 976 -3.40 36.77 -37.90
C LEU A 976 -4.42 35.89 -38.67
N TYR A 977 -5.72 36.16 -38.49
CA TYR A 977 -6.78 35.43 -39.19
C TYR A 977 -6.86 35.75 -40.67
N ARG A 978 -6.42 36.95 -41.10
CA ARG A 978 -6.50 37.45 -42.48
C ARG A 978 -5.22 37.38 -43.26
N ASP A 979 -4.07 37.40 -42.59
CA ASP A 979 -2.76 37.50 -43.21
C ASP A 979 -2.06 36.12 -43.28
N PRO A 980 -2.01 35.49 -44.48
CA PRO A 980 -1.41 34.17 -44.64
C PRO A 980 0.14 34.21 -44.54
N GLU A 981 0.79 35.33 -44.88
CA GLU A 981 2.25 35.45 -44.78
C GLU A 981 2.71 35.57 -43.34
N LEU A 982 2.03 36.39 -42.55
CA LEU A 982 2.27 36.48 -41.09
C LEU A 982 1.97 35.16 -40.42
N TRP A 983 0.86 34.53 -40.78
CA TRP A 983 0.46 33.23 -40.22
C TRP A 983 1.56 32.15 -40.46
N GLN A 984 2.07 32.09 -41.70
CA GLN A 984 3.14 31.12 -42.04
C GLN A 984 4.44 31.46 -41.33
N SER A 985 4.81 32.73 -41.27
CA SER A 985 6.03 33.19 -40.57
C SER A 985 6.02 32.82 -39.07
N LEU A 986 4.93 33.13 -38.37
CA LEU A 986 4.80 32.77 -36.95
C LEU A 986 4.82 31.23 -36.73
N ARG A 987 4.14 30.48 -37.61
CA ARG A 987 4.18 29.02 -37.58
C ARG A 987 5.61 28.47 -37.65
N ASP A 988 6.38 28.90 -38.69
CA ASP A 988 7.71 28.40 -38.93
C ASP A 988 8.68 28.78 -37.80
N ASN A 989 8.61 30.03 -37.35
CA ASN A 989 9.44 30.53 -36.27
C ASN A 989 9.16 29.82 -34.94
N ALA A 990 7.88 29.60 -34.61
CA ALA A 990 7.50 28.90 -33.39
C ALA A 990 7.94 27.42 -33.41
N LEU A 991 7.80 26.73 -34.55
CA LEU A 991 8.30 25.36 -34.71
C LEU A 991 9.81 25.29 -34.56
N ALA A 992 10.55 26.21 -35.20
CA ALA A 992 12.02 26.27 -35.11
C ALA A 992 12.47 26.53 -33.66
N ARG A 993 11.80 27.44 -32.96
CA ARG A 993 12.08 27.75 -31.54
C ARG A 993 11.86 26.53 -30.65
N LEU A 994 10.74 25.84 -30.80
CA LEU A 994 10.45 24.61 -30.05
C LEU A 994 11.46 23.51 -30.31
N ALA A 995 11.87 23.31 -31.55
CA ALA A 995 12.91 22.33 -31.93
C ALA A 995 14.24 22.58 -31.19
N ALA A 996 14.59 23.85 -31.04
CA ALA A 996 15.85 24.25 -30.40
C ALA A 996 15.80 24.12 -28.86
N GLU A 997 14.68 24.47 -28.22
CA GLU A 997 14.60 24.59 -26.77
C GLU A 997 13.94 23.42 -26.06
N ASN A 998 12.95 22.77 -26.69
CA ASN A 998 12.13 21.73 -26.07
C ASN A 998 12.41 20.32 -26.64
N GLY A 999 13.52 20.18 -27.40
CA GLY A 999 13.92 18.91 -27.98
C GLY A 999 14.28 17.86 -26.93
N ARG A 1000 14.00 16.59 -27.24
CA ARG A 1000 14.21 15.45 -26.35
C ARG A 1000 15.67 15.32 -25.85
N GLU A 1001 16.64 15.65 -26.64
CA GLU A 1001 18.06 15.55 -26.27
C GLU A 1001 18.43 16.48 -25.11
N HIS A 1002 18.00 17.74 -25.14
CA HIS A 1002 18.22 18.70 -24.06
C HIS A 1002 17.54 18.25 -22.78
N TYR A 1003 16.33 17.74 -22.91
CA TYR A 1003 15.55 17.24 -21.77
C TYR A 1003 16.20 16.03 -21.09
N VAL A 1004 16.69 15.07 -21.89
CA VAL A 1004 17.44 13.89 -21.41
C VAL A 1004 18.75 14.33 -20.72
N GLN A 1005 19.49 15.30 -21.29
CA GLN A 1005 20.71 15.82 -20.68
C GLN A 1005 20.45 16.47 -19.31
N ALA A 1006 19.39 17.27 -19.19
CA ALA A 1006 19.00 17.87 -17.91
C ALA A 1006 18.63 16.81 -16.85
N LEU A 1007 17.88 15.79 -17.26
CA LEU A 1007 17.54 14.67 -16.37
C LEU A 1007 18.76 13.83 -16.01
N THR A 1008 19.65 13.53 -16.93
CA THR A 1008 20.90 12.79 -16.68
C THR A 1008 21.70 13.47 -15.57
N LYS A 1009 21.81 14.79 -15.62
CA LYS A 1009 22.52 15.58 -14.61
C LYS A 1009 21.88 15.48 -13.22
N ILE A 1010 20.54 15.60 -13.13
CA ILE A 1010 19.83 15.52 -11.84
C ILE A 1010 19.84 14.10 -11.29
N LEU A 1011 19.64 13.10 -12.14
CA LEU A 1011 19.64 11.69 -11.75
C LEU A 1011 21.03 11.14 -11.46
N ASP A 1012 22.09 11.85 -11.83
CA ASP A 1012 23.48 11.43 -11.65
C ASP A 1012 23.75 10.08 -12.35
N LEU A 1013 23.44 10.02 -13.67
CA LEU A 1013 23.51 8.83 -14.53
C LEU A 1013 24.75 8.82 -15.41
#